data_4ef510c22cf12bfac065e1163a3846a5
#
_entry.id   4ef510c22cf12bfac065e1163a3846a5
#
_cell.length_a   1.000
_cell.length_b   1.000
_cell.length_c   1.000
_cell.angle_alpha   90.00
_cell.angle_beta   90.00
_cell.angle_gamma   90.00
#
_symmetry.space_group_name_H-M   'P 1'
#
loop_
_entity.id
_entity.type
_entity.pdbx_description
1 polymer ?
#
loop_
_entity_poly.entity_id
_entity_poly.type
_entity_poly.pdbx_seq_one_letter_code
_entity_poly.pdbx_strand_id
1 'polypeptide(L)'
;MFPLVVLLFLCNKNATGGNIFLYELLKYPYFRGIKTIQVKTIKVDAMRANIQTKQRVSALVLLLACACTGAFAQQDSTKVASNTKEEANRNVMLNAASANGPREIQIGLPSADVNVLENGIPVTYATNPHSVNSLWRADASLNHVGLLKISETAITTGNIGYAVNSFTQLGEKGFHGTLNYKSNHFGMQEFSLNLNGEIANDWFYSGSIYQDFDPGTFKIKSTPFQDRTQIYKFALTKRYNNNRGEFTAMYHYSNSHPVYMYATQSAPFIYVGDGSVRELGAFALGTTSYLPVDNEMVYRDMRTGELKKTNLYDAVQNKGSEFTLMNNYNWDNGLSWKVIMKYDHATGSCVYQTPMELSQRANSSINYQYEAEDGSMRAYDGEYVQSRMSCLNRGFIDEVMFTTELSRKLSNGTWRLGLNEWYYDIDYASNTTMYDQSVPTDGSYPVRLYNPNYNVAGSGRTYGGNGYYYDFNKNASEYYKGHENKLAVYFTHDWDVTDKFNLYYGARLEYQALRGNNAAVKDADGNFVGRFADYYLGATAPNGTKIEPTPMEYDWFNYALSAAATYKLTKQFGFTGDFTYITQHPRIENFAPAVLPNTDKISVPLGRAGIYYNNEWLSLTSLFSYISKTNNNSTLNLQHSVNGVNEILAAPLNYDIKTLGWTTDVVARPFKGFDLHFLFTYQKPTYKKYETSVEFSDGYVGQINATGNIVAEIPQVIVEIDPSYMITKDLKIWTSFRYFSKTYANINDAYYFNGRWETFGGLNWQVNKKLSLGCSVVNFLNQTGAKGSIAGAELVTKEEAGKYANTVMAGSYIRPFTVEFSAQLKF
;
A
#
# COMPACT_ATOMS: atom_id res chain seq x y z
N MET A 1 30.07 -20.16 13.32
CA MET A 1 29.46 -19.01 12.66
C MET A 1 29.67 -19.04 11.14
N PHE A 2 30.87 -19.30 10.66
CA PHE A 2 31.19 -19.37 9.22
C PHE A 2 30.46 -20.47 8.39
N PRO A 3 30.20 -21.68 8.91
CA PRO A 3 29.53 -22.72 8.09
C PRO A 3 28.10 -22.42 7.70
N LEU A 4 27.37 -21.61 8.47
CA LEU A 4 25.96 -21.31 8.23
C LEU A 4 25.76 -20.30 7.09
N VAL A 5 26.65 -19.33 6.99
CA VAL A 5 26.65 -18.33 5.90
C VAL A 5 26.95 -19.01 4.56
N VAL A 6 27.83 -19.99 4.54
CA VAL A 6 28.16 -20.76 3.33
C VAL A 6 26.99 -21.66 2.90
N LEU A 7 26.21 -22.19 3.84
CA LEU A 7 25.05 -23.03 3.53
C LEU A 7 23.89 -22.17 2.91
N LEU A 8 23.70 -20.95 3.36
CA LEU A 8 22.70 -20.02 2.84
C LEU A 8 23.02 -19.57 1.39
N PHE A 9 24.31 -19.46 1.04
CA PHE A 9 24.73 -19.14 -0.33
C PHE A 9 24.64 -20.32 -1.30
N LEU A 10 24.72 -21.55 -0.80
CA LEU A 10 24.70 -22.75 -1.65
C LEU A 10 23.27 -23.15 -2.11
N CYS A 11 22.23 -22.65 -1.45
CA CYS A 11 20.85 -22.91 -1.87
C CYS A 11 20.38 -22.05 -3.05
N ASN A 12 21.11 -21.03 -3.44
CA ASN A 12 20.70 -20.12 -4.53
C ASN A 12 21.53 -20.35 -5.81
N LYS A 13 21.33 -21.50 -6.45
CA LYS A 13 22.10 -21.92 -7.64
C LYS A 13 21.74 -21.16 -8.94
N ASN A 14 20.73 -20.31 -8.96
CA ASN A 14 20.30 -19.58 -10.15
C ASN A 14 20.73 -18.11 -10.20
N ALA A 15 21.48 -17.63 -9.22
CA ALA A 15 22.00 -16.27 -9.25
C ALA A 15 23.39 -16.25 -9.92
N THR A 16 23.43 -15.86 -11.17
CA THR A 16 24.68 -15.68 -11.94
C THR A 16 25.67 -14.66 -11.33
N GLY A 17 25.24 -13.87 -10.32
CA GLY A 17 26.08 -12.95 -9.58
C GLY A 17 26.77 -13.53 -8.32
N GLY A 18 26.27 -14.62 -7.75
CA GLY A 18 26.78 -15.20 -6.50
C GLY A 18 28.21 -15.76 -6.64
N ASN A 19 28.54 -16.29 -7.80
CA ASN A 19 29.86 -16.85 -8.07
C ASN A 19 30.94 -15.78 -8.20
N ILE A 20 30.59 -14.58 -8.67
CA ILE A 20 31.53 -13.44 -8.83
C ILE A 20 31.87 -12.89 -7.45
N PHE A 21 30.91 -12.80 -6.56
CA PHE A 21 31.12 -12.27 -5.20
C PHE A 21 32.01 -13.21 -4.34
N LEU A 22 31.84 -14.51 -4.48
CA LEU A 22 32.69 -15.49 -3.79
C LEU A 22 34.14 -15.47 -4.33
N TYR A 23 34.29 -15.27 -5.63
CA TYR A 23 35.61 -15.17 -6.28
C TYR A 23 36.36 -13.90 -5.87
N GLU A 24 35.68 -12.80 -5.72
CA GLU A 24 36.27 -11.54 -5.24
C GLU A 24 36.66 -11.60 -3.75
N LEU A 25 35.86 -12.28 -2.90
CA LEU A 25 36.19 -12.49 -1.48
C LEU A 25 37.47 -13.34 -1.25
N LEU A 26 37.74 -14.31 -2.14
CA LEU A 26 38.91 -15.17 -2.06
C LEU A 26 40.24 -14.46 -2.46
N LYS A 27 40.19 -13.29 -3.04
CA LYS A 27 41.38 -12.46 -3.36
C LYS A 27 41.98 -11.78 -2.14
N TYR A 28 41.32 -11.72 -0.99
CA TYR A 28 41.85 -11.08 0.22
C TYR A 28 42.70 -12.05 1.04
N PRO A 29 43.87 -11.65 1.55
CA PRO A 29 44.86 -12.52 2.18
C PRO A 29 44.38 -13.25 3.47
N TYR A 30 43.31 -12.79 4.09
CA TYR A 30 42.77 -13.39 5.30
C TYR A 30 42.00 -14.71 5.09
N PHE A 31 41.76 -15.13 3.85
CA PHE A 31 40.92 -16.31 3.54
C PHE A 31 41.70 -17.46 2.89
N ARG A 32 43.02 -17.42 2.83
CA ARG A 32 43.83 -18.45 2.17
C ARG A 32 43.95 -19.80 2.86
N GLY A 33 43.23 -20.02 3.95
CA GLY A 33 43.32 -21.28 4.75
C GLY A 33 42.19 -22.29 4.57
N ILE A 34 41.19 -22.04 3.75
CA ILE A 34 40.02 -22.92 3.63
C ILE A 34 40.27 -23.96 2.53
N LYS A 35 40.48 -25.24 2.94
CA LYS A 35 40.53 -26.35 2.02
C LYS A 35 39.18 -26.57 1.34
N THR A 36 39.18 -26.69 0.01
CA THR A 36 38.02 -26.95 -0.84
C THR A 36 37.40 -28.29 -0.48
N ILE A 37 36.18 -28.28 0.05
CA ILE A 37 35.38 -29.50 0.25
C ILE A 37 34.70 -29.80 -1.09
N GLN A 38 35.01 -30.94 -1.68
CA GLN A 38 34.33 -31.44 -2.87
C GLN A 38 32.89 -31.84 -2.50
N VAL A 39 31.92 -31.06 -2.97
CA VAL A 39 30.51 -31.38 -2.81
C VAL A 39 30.09 -32.25 -4.00
N LYS A 40 29.72 -33.51 -3.72
CA LYS A 40 29.09 -34.38 -4.72
C LYS A 40 27.80 -33.71 -5.24
N THR A 41 27.74 -33.47 -6.53
CA THR A 41 26.57 -32.91 -7.22
C THR A 41 25.44 -33.94 -7.18
N ILE A 42 24.41 -33.70 -6.39
CA ILE A 42 23.13 -34.40 -6.52
C ILE A 42 22.39 -33.70 -7.66
N LYS A 43 22.22 -34.39 -8.80
CA LYS A 43 21.32 -33.94 -9.86
C LYS A 43 19.89 -33.96 -9.33
N VAL A 44 19.33 -32.80 -9.10
CA VAL A 44 17.88 -32.62 -8.93
C VAL A 44 17.35 -32.39 -10.35
N ASP A 45 16.84 -33.45 -10.96
CA ASP A 45 16.06 -33.34 -12.18
C ASP A 45 14.82 -32.49 -11.87
N ALA A 46 14.61 -31.45 -12.68
CA ALA A 46 13.44 -30.60 -12.59
C ALA A 46 12.20 -31.49 -12.86
N MET A 47 11.56 -31.94 -11.77
CA MET A 47 10.28 -32.59 -11.85
C MET A 47 9.24 -31.59 -12.32
N ARG A 48 8.74 -31.74 -13.53
CA ARG A 48 7.44 -31.20 -13.93
C ARG A 48 6.42 -31.78 -12.97
N ALA A 49 5.86 -30.93 -12.11
CA ALA A 49 4.92 -31.31 -11.08
C ALA A 49 3.64 -31.86 -11.74
N ASN A 50 3.44 -33.16 -11.68
CA ASN A 50 2.21 -33.84 -12.06
C ASN A 50 1.11 -33.51 -11.02
N ILE A 51 -0.13 -33.38 -11.42
CA ILE A 51 -1.31 -33.06 -10.58
C ILE A 51 -1.41 -33.92 -9.32
N GLN A 52 -0.95 -35.16 -9.37
CA GLN A 52 -0.93 -36.08 -8.21
C GLN A 52 0.04 -35.67 -7.10
N THR A 53 1.10 -34.93 -7.38
CA THR A 53 2.04 -34.42 -6.37
C THR A 53 1.42 -33.25 -5.60
N LYS A 54 0.59 -32.43 -6.27
CA LYS A 54 -0.15 -31.32 -5.63
C LYS A 54 -1.15 -31.84 -4.58
N GLN A 55 -1.83 -32.94 -4.86
CA GLN A 55 -2.75 -33.57 -3.90
C GLN A 55 -2.05 -34.23 -2.71
N ARG A 56 -0.85 -34.75 -2.87
CA ARG A 56 -0.08 -35.38 -1.78
C ARG A 56 0.53 -34.36 -0.81
N VAL A 57 0.96 -33.19 -1.29
CA VAL A 57 1.44 -32.10 -0.43
C VAL A 57 0.28 -31.49 0.37
N SER A 58 -0.87 -31.29 -0.26
CA SER A 58 -2.08 -30.82 0.45
C SER A 58 -2.58 -31.81 1.50
N ALA A 59 -2.50 -33.13 1.24
CA ALA A 59 -2.86 -34.16 2.19
C ALA A 59 -1.85 -34.28 3.37
N LEU A 60 -0.57 -34.01 3.14
CA LEU A 60 0.44 -34.04 4.19
C LEU A 60 0.29 -32.87 5.18
N VAL A 61 -0.08 -31.70 4.69
CA VAL A 61 -0.37 -30.52 5.52
C VAL A 61 -1.64 -30.73 6.34
N LEU A 62 -2.69 -31.35 5.76
CA LEU A 62 -3.92 -31.70 6.49
C LEU A 62 -3.70 -32.81 7.51
N LEU A 63 -2.87 -33.82 7.24
CA LEU A 63 -2.57 -34.92 8.17
C LEU A 63 -1.72 -34.48 9.37
N LEU A 64 -0.83 -33.50 9.22
CA LEU A 64 -0.09 -32.90 10.31
C LEU A 64 -0.98 -32.04 11.24
N ALA A 65 -2.08 -31.50 10.73
CA ALA A 65 -3.07 -30.76 11.52
C ALA A 65 -3.99 -31.68 12.36
N CYS A 66 -4.15 -32.96 11.98
CA CYS A 66 -5.09 -33.88 12.65
C CYS A 66 -4.46 -34.86 13.68
N ALA A 67 -3.13 -34.87 13.88
CA ALA A 67 -2.44 -35.90 14.67
C ALA A 67 -2.19 -35.58 16.14
N CYS A 68 -2.71 -34.47 16.68
CA CYS A 68 -2.43 -34.07 18.08
C CYS A 68 -3.70 -34.01 18.93
N THR A 69 -4.13 -35.16 19.45
CA THR A 69 -5.10 -35.22 20.55
C THR A 69 -4.40 -35.64 21.86
N GLY A 70 -4.41 -34.74 22.83
CA GLY A 70 -4.30 -35.10 24.24
C GLY A 70 -3.14 -34.49 25.02
N ALA A 71 -3.44 -33.50 25.83
CA ALA A 71 -3.07 -33.31 27.24
C ALA A 71 -3.39 -31.87 27.71
N PHE A 72 -4.21 -31.72 28.71
CA PHE A 72 -4.55 -30.45 29.36
C PHE A 72 -3.51 -30.06 30.41
N ALA A 73 -3.07 -28.79 30.38
CA ALA A 73 -2.42 -28.13 31.52
C ALA A 73 -2.74 -26.65 31.54
N GLN A 74 -3.10 -26.16 32.71
CA GLN A 74 -3.49 -24.82 33.07
C GLN A 74 -2.35 -23.79 32.84
N GLN A 75 -2.62 -22.64 32.22
CA GLN A 75 -1.61 -21.63 31.93
C GLN A 75 -2.06 -20.23 32.38
N ASP A 76 -1.11 -19.43 32.85
CA ASP A 76 -1.23 -18.11 33.48
C ASP A 76 -1.77 -17.02 32.49
N SER A 77 -2.79 -16.26 32.91
CA SER A 77 -3.55 -15.34 32.05
C SER A 77 -2.77 -14.11 31.53
N THR A 78 -1.67 -13.75 32.18
CA THR A 78 -0.81 -12.62 31.75
C THR A 78 0.06 -12.92 30.54
N LYS A 79 0.48 -14.19 30.34
CA LYS A 79 1.23 -14.64 29.16
C LYS A 79 0.35 -14.76 27.89
N VAL A 80 -0.94 -14.96 28.09
CA VAL A 80 -1.93 -15.08 27.01
C VAL A 80 -2.10 -13.77 26.26
N ALA A 81 -2.10 -12.63 26.96
CA ALA A 81 -2.26 -11.30 26.34
C ALA A 81 -1.05 -10.85 25.49
N SER A 82 0.17 -11.34 25.81
CA SER A 82 1.37 -10.96 25.06
C SER A 82 1.47 -11.67 23.71
N ASN A 83 1.13 -12.97 23.65
CA ASN A 83 1.19 -13.76 22.43
C ASN A 83 0.13 -13.34 21.39
N THR A 84 -1.05 -12.91 21.85
CA THR A 84 -2.11 -12.37 20.96
C THR A 84 -1.70 -11.07 20.28
N LYS A 85 -0.94 -10.21 20.96
CA LYS A 85 -0.42 -8.97 20.37
C LYS A 85 0.62 -9.25 19.29
N GLU A 86 1.52 -10.19 19.47
CA GLU A 86 2.52 -10.57 18.46
C GLU A 86 1.88 -11.16 17.21
N GLU A 87 0.83 -11.96 17.36
CA GLU A 87 0.13 -12.56 16.22
C GLU A 87 -0.71 -11.54 15.44
N ALA A 88 -1.40 -10.65 16.13
CA ALA A 88 -2.12 -9.54 15.51
C ALA A 88 -1.16 -8.61 14.75
N ASN A 89 -0.01 -8.29 15.33
CA ASN A 89 1.01 -7.47 14.69
C ASN A 89 1.61 -8.16 13.47
N ARG A 90 1.85 -9.47 13.52
CA ARG A 90 2.30 -10.25 12.37
C ARG A 90 1.27 -10.21 11.24
N ASN A 91 0.00 -10.44 11.53
CA ASN A 91 -1.06 -10.47 10.53
C ASN A 91 -1.22 -9.14 9.80
N VAL A 92 -1.01 -8.01 10.47
CA VAL A 92 -1.03 -6.68 9.84
C VAL A 92 0.10 -6.52 8.83
N MET A 93 1.26 -7.13 9.07
CA MET A 93 2.44 -7.05 8.20
C MET A 93 2.50 -8.14 7.13
N LEU A 94 1.63 -9.16 7.16
CA LEU A 94 1.52 -10.16 6.11
C LEU A 94 0.74 -9.61 4.92
N ASN A 95 1.45 -9.04 3.97
CA ASN A 95 0.87 -8.43 2.77
C ASN A 95 1.14 -9.29 1.54
N ALA A 96 0.08 -9.69 0.81
CA ALA A 96 0.19 -10.49 -0.40
C ALA A 96 0.59 -9.65 -1.62
N ALA A 97 0.38 -8.34 -1.59
CA ALA A 97 0.69 -7.45 -2.70
C ALA A 97 2.13 -6.91 -2.64
N SER A 98 2.64 -6.67 -1.42
CA SER A 98 3.96 -6.07 -1.20
C SER A 98 4.67 -6.73 -0.02
N ALA A 99 5.98 -6.87 -0.08
CA ALA A 99 6.80 -7.31 1.04
C ALA A 99 7.02 -6.20 2.10
N ASN A 100 6.69 -4.96 1.80
CA ASN A 100 7.29 -3.78 2.44
C ASN A 100 6.29 -2.83 3.11
N GLY A 101 5.10 -3.28 3.45
CA GLY A 101 4.14 -2.43 4.14
C GLY A 101 3.02 -3.21 4.80
N PRO A 102 2.25 -2.55 5.68
CA PRO A 102 1.08 -3.17 6.25
C PRO A 102 0.05 -3.51 5.16
N ARG A 103 -0.70 -4.58 5.39
CA ARG A 103 -1.82 -4.92 4.51
C ARG A 103 -2.97 -3.95 4.70
N GLU A 104 -3.80 -3.83 3.69
CA GLU A 104 -5.10 -3.19 3.84
C GLU A 104 -6.00 -3.97 4.80
N ILE A 105 -6.70 -3.25 5.66
CA ILE A 105 -7.72 -3.81 6.54
C ILE A 105 -9.06 -3.23 6.11
N GLN A 106 -9.87 -4.06 5.48
CA GLN A 106 -11.16 -3.68 4.94
C GLN A 106 -12.15 -3.31 6.05
N ILE A 107 -12.79 -2.16 5.90
CA ILE A 107 -13.86 -1.69 6.81
C ILE A 107 -15.19 -1.49 6.07
N GLY A 108 -15.30 -2.00 4.84
CA GLY A 108 -16.49 -1.86 4.02
C GLY A 108 -16.60 -0.55 3.25
N LEU A 109 -15.52 0.18 3.14
CA LEU A 109 -15.34 1.33 2.25
C LEU A 109 -14.20 1.03 1.28
N PRO A 110 -14.13 1.69 0.12
CA PRO A 110 -12.92 1.67 -0.70
C PRO A 110 -11.74 2.01 0.18
N SER A 111 -10.69 1.23 0.08
CA SER A 111 -9.59 1.33 1.02
C SER A 111 -8.94 2.70 0.94
N ALA A 112 -8.81 3.33 2.10
CA ALA A 112 -7.71 4.22 2.32
C ALA A 112 -6.52 3.37 2.77
N ASP A 113 -5.32 3.70 2.35
CA ASP A 113 -4.10 3.12 2.91
C ASP A 113 -4.16 3.14 4.43
N VAL A 114 -3.67 2.08 5.05
CA VAL A 114 -3.61 2.02 6.51
C VAL A 114 -2.71 3.15 6.98
N ASN A 115 -3.22 4.02 7.84
CA ASN A 115 -2.42 5.07 8.43
C ASN A 115 -1.26 4.46 9.21
N VAL A 116 -0.04 4.93 8.97
CA VAL A 116 1.13 4.53 9.73
C VAL A 116 1.62 5.72 10.56
N LEU A 117 1.67 5.48 11.86
CA LEU A 117 2.20 6.44 12.83
C LEU A 117 3.53 5.93 13.36
N GLU A 118 4.46 6.82 13.61
CA GLU A 118 5.66 6.54 14.40
C GLU A 118 5.67 7.43 15.64
N ASN A 119 5.78 6.82 16.82
CA ASN A 119 5.69 7.48 18.12
C ASN A 119 4.36 8.24 18.38
N GLY A 120 3.31 7.92 17.59
CA GLY A 120 1.98 8.53 17.71
C GLY A 120 1.74 9.74 16.81
N ILE A 121 2.64 10.03 15.87
CA ILE A 121 2.49 11.07 14.84
C ILE A 121 2.56 10.41 13.44
N PRO A 122 1.83 10.89 12.42
CA PRO A 122 1.91 10.32 11.08
C PRO A 122 3.35 10.29 10.54
N VAL A 123 3.70 9.21 9.83
CA VAL A 123 4.99 9.10 9.16
C VAL A 123 5.12 10.20 8.11
N THR A 124 4.06 10.45 7.35
CA THR A 124 3.93 11.60 6.47
C THR A 124 2.49 12.08 6.44
N TYR A 125 2.30 13.37 6.27
CA TYR A 125 0.97 13.96 6.09
C TYR A 125 0.64 14.10 4.60
N ALA A 126 1.60 14.50 3.78
CA ALA A 126 1.46 14.47 2.33
C ALA A 126 1.59 13.04 1.82
N THR A 127 0.61 12.57 1.04
CA THR A 127 0.54 11.17 0.60
C THR A 127 0.92 10.94 -0.86
N ASN A 128 1.10 11.99 -1.65
CA ASN A 128 1.42 11.87 -3.08
C ASN A 128 2.34 13.02 -3.53
N PRO A 129 3.42 12.74 -4.25
CA PRO A 129 3.94 11.44 -4.72
C PRO A 129 4.79 10.69 -3.69
N HIS A 130 4.91 11.24 -2.50
CA HIS A 130 5.64 10.68 -1.38
C HIS A 130 4.82 9.56 -0.73
N SER A 131 5.40 8.40 -0.47
CA SER A 131 4.67 7.27 0.10
C SER A 131 5.22 6.87 1.47
N VAL A 132 4.35 6.41 2.34
CA VAL A 132 4.74 5.84 3.65
C VAL A 132 5.82 4.78 3.48
N ASN A 133 5.68 3.89 2.49
CA ASN A 133 6.63 2.81 2.25
C ASN A 133 8.02 3.30 1.78
N SER A 134 8.14 4.53 1.32
CA SER A 134 9.42 5.13 0.98
C SER A 134 10.17 5.69 2.19
N LEU A 135 9.46 5.93 3.28
CA LEU A 135 9.96 6.58 4.50
C LEU A 135 10.05 5.63 5.69
N TRP A 136 9.18 4.64 5.72
CA TRP A 136 9.02 3.77 6.88
C TRP A 136 9.06 2.30 6.47
N ARG A 137 9.73 1.50 7.27
CA ARG A 137 9.78 0.04 7.19
C ARG A 137 9.66 -0.55 8.60
N ALA A 138 9.11 -1.76 8.70
CA ALA A 138 9.10 -2.52 9.95
C ALA A 138 10.47 -3.19 10.16
N ASP A 139 11.45 -2.43 10.61
CA ASP A 139 12.86 -2.79 10.67
C ASP A 139 13.42 -2.82 12.11
N ALA A 140 14.73 -3.00 12.24
CA ALA A 140 15.43 -3.03 13.53
C ALA A 140 15.40 -1.68 14.28
N SER A 141 15.00 -0.58 13.63
CA SER A 141 14.87 0.73 14.29
C SER A 141 13.63 0.83 15.18
N LEU A 142 12.72 -0.13 15.09
CA LEU A 142 11.47 -0.14 15.84
C LEU A 142 11.54 -1.10 17.03
N ASN A 143 11.14 -0.59 18.19
CA ASN A 143 11.00 -1.42 19.40
C ASN A 143 9.68 -2.21 19.37
N HIS A 144 8.61 -1.54 18.90
CA HIS A 144 7.26 -2.11 18.93
C HIS A 144 6.42 -1.56 17.79
N VAL A 145 5.54 -2.42 17.26
CA VAL A 145 4.50 -2.06 16.30
C VAL A 145 3.15 -2.49 16.89
N GLY A 146 2.18 -1.58 16.93
CA GLY A 146 0.84 -1.82 17.46
C GLY A 146 -0.23 -1.41 16.46
N LEU A 147 -1.47 -1.79 16.73
CA LEU A 147 -2.65 -1.41 15.95
C LEU A 147 -3.58 -0.55 16.81
N LEU A 148 -3.94 0.65 16.32
CA LEU A 148 -4.96 1.49 16.92
C LEU A 148 -6.34 1.10 16.43
N LYS A 149 -7.32 1.15 17.33
CA LYS A 149 -8.73 0.92 17.01
C LYS A 149 -9.29 2.08 16.18
N ILE A 150 -10.33 1.81 15.39
CA ILE A 150 -11.01 2.82 14.58
C ILE A 150 -11.46 4.02 15.42
N SER A 151 -12.06 3.76 16.59
CA SER A 151 -12.52 4.82 17.51
C SER A 151 -11.38 5.70 18.00
N GLU A 152 -10.22 5.15 18.28
CA GLU A 152 -9.05 5.90 18.73
C GLU A 152 -8.40 6.65 17.55
N THR A 153 -8.24 6.02 16.39
CA THR A 153 -7.72 6.65 15.18
C THR A 153 -8.56 7.87 14.79
N ALA A 154 -9.91 7.74 14.82
CA ALA A 154 -10.80 8.83 14.47
C ALA A 154 -10.60 10.07 15.35
N ILE A 155 -10.40 9.88 16.64
CA ILE A 155 -10.24 11.01 17.60
C ILE A 155 -8.81 11.56 17.55
N THR A 156 -7.79 10.73 17.47
CA THR A 156 -6.40 11.19 17.53
C THR A 156 -5.89 11.74 16.21
N THR A 157 -6.40 11.24 15.08
CA THR A 157 -5.91 11.63 13.74
C THR A 157 -6.94 12.31 12.85
N GLY A 158 -8.24 12.21 13.16
CA GLY A 158 -9.33 12.70 12.30
C GLY A 158 -9.60 11.80 11.08
N ASN A 159 -9.03 10.59 11.02
CA ASN A 159 -9.22 9.63 9.93
C ASN A 159 -10.06 8.44 10.36
N ILE A 160 -10.78 7.83 9.41
CA ILE A 160 -11.53 6.60 9.65
C ILE A 160 -10.71 5.40 9.21
N GLY A 161 -10.63 4.37 10.05
CA GLY A 161 -9.90 3.14 9.77
C GLY A 161 -8.99 2.75 10.92
N TYR A 162 -8.31 1.63 10.75
CA TYR A 162 -7.24 1.22 11.65
C TYR A 162 -5.97 2.02 11.34
N ALA A 163 -5.11 2.18 12.33
CA ALA A 163 -3.78 2.75 12.13
C ALA A 163 -2.72 1.84 12.75
N VAL A 164 -1.62 1.67 12.05
CA VAL A 164 -0.41 1.06 12.61
C VAL A 164 0.32 2.15 13.38
N ASN A 165 0.61 1.92 14.66
CA ASN A 165 1.42 2.81 15.48
C ASN A 165 2.71 2.09 15.87
N SER A 166 3.83 2.59 15.40
CA SER A 166 5.15 2.06 15.66
C SER A 166 5.90 2.95 16.66
N PHE A 167 6.87 2.38 17.34
CA PHE A 167 7.69 3.09 18.33
C PHE A 167 9.16 2.87 18.04
N THR A 168 9.90 3.96 17.95
CA THR A 168 11.34 3.93 17.71
C THR A 168 12.09 3.24 18.85
N GLN A 169 13.07 2.41 18.54
CA GLN A 169 14.00 1.85 19.52
C GLN A 169 14.94 2.96 20.02
N LEU A 170 14.70 3.41 21.23
CA LEU A 170 15.58 4.34 21.93
C LEU A 170 16.69 3.60 22.69
N GLY A 171 17.70 4.34 23.16
CA GLY A 171 18.82 3.75 23.87
C GLY A 171 18.43 3.22 25.26
N GLU A 172 19.06 2.12 25.65
CA GLU A 172 18.92 1.45 26.95
C GLU A 172 20.27 1.36 27.66
N LYS A 173 20.25 1.01 28.98
CA LYS A 173 21.50 0.80 29.74
C LYS A 173 22.29 -0.37 29.17
N GLY A 174 23.60 -0.19 29.01
CA GLY A 174 24.50 -1.15 28.39
C GLY A 174 24.62 -0.90 26.89
N PHE A 175 25.16 -1.87 26.16
CA PHE A 175 25.28 -1.88 24.72
C PHE A 175 24.39 -2.98 24.15
N HIS A 176 23.52 -2.62 23.23
CA HIS A 176 22.58 -3.52 22.60
C HIS A 176 22.62 -3.36 21.08
N GLY A 177 22.39 -4.45 20.38
CA GLY A 177 22.27 -4.44 18.94
C GLY A 177 21.25 -5.44 18.44
N THR A 178 20.55 -5.06 17.37
CA THR A 178 19.66 -5.92 16.62
C THR A 178 20.05 -5.86 15.16
N LEU A 179 20.34 -7.02 14.59
CA LEU A 179 20.64 -7.20 13.18
C LEU A 179 19.56 -8.09 12.58
N ASN A 180 18.87 -7.61 11.56
CA ASN A 180 17.93 -8.39 10.76
C ASN A 180 18.47 -8.57 9.35
N TYR A 181 18.23 -9.73 8.79
CA TYR A 181 18.44 -10.03 7.37
C TYR A 181 17.24 -10.79 6.84
N LYS A 182 16.77 -10.44 5.66
CA LYS A 182 15.70 -11.13 4.97
C LYS A 182 16.06 -11.27 3.49
N SER A 183 15.69 -12.39 2.88
CA SER A 183 15.88 -12.63 1.45
C SER A 183 14.75 -13.50 0.91
N ASN A 184 14.52 -13.45 -0.41
CA ASN A 184 13.59 -14.33 -1.08
C ASN A 184 14.24 -15.03 -2.29
N HIS A 185 13.56 -16.02 -2.85
CA HIS A 185 14.09 -16.80 -3.96
C HIS A 185 14.13 -16.03 -5.29
N PHE A 186 13.51 -14.85 -5.40
CA PHE A 186 13.66 -13.94 -6.55
C PHE A 186 14.91 -13.06 -6.46
N GLY A 187 15.61 -13.06 -5.33
CA GLY A 187 16.85 -12.33 -5.15
C GLY A 187 16.74 -11.06 -4.30
N MET A 188 15.56 -10.79 -3.69
CA MET A 188 15.42 -9.71 -2.70
C MET A 188 16.42 -9.92 -1.56
N GLN A 189 17.03 -8.83 -1.11
CA GLN A 189 17.90 -8.79 0.06
C GLN A 189 17.58 -7.54 0.89
N GLU A 190 17.11 -7.77 2.09
CA GLU A 190 16.79 -6.75 3.06
C GLU A 190 17.72 -6.89 4.26
N PHE A 191 18.26 -5.78 4.71
CA PHE A 191 19.18 -5.71 5.83
C PHE A 191 18.79 -4.55 6.75
N SER A 192 18.72 -4.78 8.05
CA SER A 192 18.59 -3.71 9.03
C SER A 192 19.46 -3.96 10.26
N LEU A 193 20.04 -2.88 10.77
CA LEU A 193 20.86 -2.86 11.97
C LEU A 193 20.41 -1.72 12.87
N ASN A 194 20.20 -1.99 14.14
CA ASN A 194 20.13 -0.98 15.18
C ASN A 194 21.21 -1.25 16.23
N LEU A 195 21.90 -0.19 16.63
CA LEU A 195 22.83 -0.18 17.75
C LEU A 195 22.37 0.89 18.73
N ASN A 196 22.23 0.54 19.98
CA ASN A 196 21.81 1.48 21.00
C ASN A 196 22.52 1.24 22.33
N GLY A 197 22.54 2.27 23.18
CA GLY A 197 23.20 2.16 24.47
C GLY A 197 23.24 3.44 25.27
N GLU A 198 23.86 3.36 26.44
CA GLU A 198 24.14 4.50 27.28
C GLU A 198 25.50 5.13 26.93
N ILE A 199 25.55 6.46 26.85
CA ILE A 199 26.81 7.20 26.71
C ILE A 199 27.38 7.47 28.10
N ALA A 200 26.68 8.23 28.90
CA ALA A 200 26.98 8.56 30.29
C ALA A 200 25.85 9.39 30.91
N ASN A 201 25.72 9.39 32.26
CA ASN A 201 24.85 10.32 32.98
C ASN A 201 23.42 10.41 32.41
N ASP A 202 22.77 9.27 32.17
CA ASP A 202 21.42 9.15 31.60
C ASP A 202 21.26 9.73 30.20
N TRP A 203 22.34 9.91 29.43
CA TRP A 203 22.34 10.11 28.01
C TRP A 203 22.44 8.80 27.27
N PHE A 204 21.55 8.58 26.31
CA PHE A 204 21.44 7.37 25.52
C PHE A 204 21.48 7.71 24.04
N TYR A 205 21.98 6.77 23.23
CA TYR A 205 21.96 6.86 21.79
C TYR A 205 21.24 5.66 21.16
N SER A 206 20.69 5.87 19.98
CA SER A 206 20.24 4.81 19.09
C SER A 206 20.57 5.19 17.67
N GLY A 207 21.21 4.30 16.92
CA GLY A 207 21.52 4.49 15.51
C GLY A 207 21.07 3.29 14.70
N SER A 208 20.42 3.51 13.56
CA SER A 208 19.94 2.41 12.72
C SER A 208 20.15 2.67 11.24
N ILE A 209 20.31 1.58 10.53
CA ILE A 209 20.44 1.51 9.08
C ILE A 209 19.48 0.45 8.58
N TYR A 210 18.70 0.80 7.55
CA TYR A 210 17.90 -0.14 6.77
C TYR A 210 18.29 -0.03 5.30
N GLN A 211 18.41 -1.19 4.63
CA GLN A 211 18.63 -1.26 3.18
C GLN A 211 17.82 -2.39 2.57
N ASP A 212 17.18 -2.10 1.46
CA ASP A 212 16.42 -3.04 0.65
C ASP A 212 16.93 -3.01 -0.79
N PHE A 213 17.11 -4.19 -1.37
CA PHE A 213 17.51 -4.44 -2.75
C PHE A 213 16.57 -5.52 -3.31
N ASP A 214 15.40 -5.12 -3.78
CA ASP A 214 14.39 -6.03 -4.30
C ASP A 214 14.31 -5.97 -5.83
N PRO A 215 14.73 -7.02 -6.56
CA PRO A 215 14.53 -7.09 -8.00
C PRO A 215 13.08 -7.35 -8.40
N GLY A 216 12.18 -7.62 -7.43
CA GLY A 216 10.79 -7.99 -7.66
C GLY A 216 10.61 -9.42 -8.14
N THR A 217 9.40 -9.78 -8.50
CA THR A 217 9.05 -11.12 -9.00
C THR A 217 9.29 -11.28 -10.51
N PHE A 218 9.41 -10.17 -11.24
CA PHE A 218 9.77 -10.14 -12.67
C PHE A 218 10.86 -9.10 -12.90
N LYS A 219 11.68 -9.29 -13.91
CA LYS A 219 12.79 -8.38 -14.20
C LYS A 219 12.33 -7.21 -15.06
N ILE A 220 12.76 -6.01 -14.69
CA ILE A 220 12.66 -4.80 -15.52
C ILE A 220 14.04 -4.61 -16.16
N LYS A 221 14.09 -4.43 -17.50
CA LYS A 221 15.38 -4.25 -18.19
C LYS A 221 16.05 -2.91 -17.85
N SER A 222 15.26 -1.90 -17.50
CA SER A 222 15.74 -0.55 -17.20
C SER A 222 16.42 -0.38 -15.85
N THR A 223 16.18 -1.29 -14.90
CA THR A 223 16.75 -1.21 -13.56
C THR A 223 16.97 -2.59 -12.95
N PRO A 224 18.08 -2.81 -12.22
CA PRO A 224 18.33 -4.10 -11.55
C PRO A 224 17.40 -4.34 -10.35
N PHE A 225 16.81 -3.29 -9.80
CA PHE A 225 15.91 -3.37 -8.64
C PHE A 225 14.59 -2.68 -8.92
N GLN A 226 13.51 -3.33 -8.53
CA GLN A 226 12.17 -2.74 -8.51
C GLN A 226 11.93 -1.91 -7.23
N ASP A 227 12.59 -2.28 -6.13
CA ASP A 227 12.70 -1.46 -4.94
C ASP A 227 14.16 -1.39 -4.47
N ARG A 228 14.61 -0.17 -4.21
CA ARG A 228 15.89 0.12 -3.59
C ARG A 228 15.67 1.22 -2.57
N THR A 229 15.52 0.83 -1.32
CA THR A 229 15.23 1.75 -0.23
C THR A 229 16.34 1.75 0.81
N GLN A 230 16.75 2.94 1.23
CA GLN A 230 17.76 3.17 2.26
C GLN A 230 17.17 4.12 3.30
N ILE A 231 17.22 3.72 4.57
CA ILE A 231 16.74 4.53 5.70
C ILE A 231 17.82 4.55 6.77
N TYR A 232 18.08 5.73 7.30
CA TYR A 232 19.04 5.97 8.38
C TYR A 232 18.36 6.76 9.46
N LYS A 233 18.42 6.28 10.72
CA LYS A 233 17.90 6.99 11.88
C LYS A 233 18.97 7.12 12.95
N PHE A 234 19.00 8.27 13.59
CA PHE A 234 19.85 8.52 14.75
C PHE A 234 19.05 9.26 15.81
N ALA A 235 19.06 8.77 17.04
CA ALA A 235 18.37 9.38 18.18
C ALA A 235 19.35 9.58 19.35
N LEU A 236 19.24 10.72 20.00
CA LEU A 236 19.89 11.06 21.25
C LEU A 236 18.82 11.33 22.32
N THR A 237 18.87 10.57 23.41
CA THR A 237 17.86 10.62 24.47
C THR A 237 18.50 11.02 25.79
N LYS A 238 17.91 11.96 26.51
CA LYS A 238 18.24 12.33 27.89
C LYS A 238 17.11 11.94 28.82
N ARG A 239 17.39 11.08 29.81
CA ARG A 239 16.46 10.85 30.94
C ARG A 239 16.81 11.78 32.09
N TYR A 240 15.83 12.32 32.74
CA TYR A 240 16.01 13.30 33.81
C TYR A 240 14.94 13.15 34.90
N ASN A 241 15.14 13.80 36.06
CA ASN A 241 14.25 13.74 37.20
C ASN A 241 13.95 12.31 37.67
N ASN A 242 14.98 11.48 37.87
CA ASN A 242 14.83 10.07 38.26
C ASN A 242 13.97 9.25 37.28
N ASN A 243 14.21 9.43 35.97
CA ASN A 243 13.49 8.78 34.87
C ASN A 243 12.01 9.19 34.73
N ARG A 244 11.55 10.26 35.38
CA ARG A 244 10.22 10.83 35.18
C ARG A 244 10.11 11.56 33.84
N GLY A 245 11.20 12.17 33.39
CA GLY A 245 11.32 12.89 32.12
C GLY A 245 12.24 12.17 31.16
N GLU A 246 11.86 12.19 29.89
CA GLU A 246 12.65 11.69 28.77
C GLU A 246 12.54 12.67 27.61
N PHE A 247 13.66 13.26 27.21
CA PHE A 247 13.76 14.12 26.03
C PHE A 247 14.58 13.43 24.96
N THR A 248 14.09 13.39 23.72
CA THR A 248 14.74 12.77 22.57
C THR A 248 14.81 13.74 21.41
N ALA A 249 15.97 13.86 20.81
CA ALA A 249 16.17 14.45 19.48
C ALA A 249 16.55 13.35 18.49
N MET A 250 15.85 13.30 17.37
CA MET A 250 16.04 12.27 16.34
C MET A 250 16.18 12.90 14.97
N TYR A 251 17.10 12.38 14.18
CA TYR A 251 17.22 12.65 12.76
C TYR A 251 16.96 11.36 11.96
N HIS A 252 16.17 11.50 10.90
CA HIS A 252 15.83 10.42 9.98
C HIS A 252 16.08 10.88 8.55
N TYR A 253 16.76 10.05 7.76
CA TYR A 253 16.96 10.25 6.34
C TYR A 253 16.53 9.03 5.56
N SER A 254 15.80 9.24 4.47
CA SER A 254 15.38 8.19 3.55
C SER A 254 15.74 8.52 2.11
N ASN A 255 16.08 7.50 1.33
CA ASN A 255 16.26 7.57 -0.12
C ASN A 255 15.73 6.28 -0.73
N SER A 256 14.64 6.36 -1.48
CA SER A 256 13.90 5.23 -1.98
C SER A 256 13.66 5.34 -3.49
N HIS A 257 13.82 4.24 -4.20
CA HIS A 257 13.48 4.06 -5.62
C HIS A 257 12.47 2.91 -5.76
N PRO A 258 11.20 3.11 -5.40
CA PRO A 258 10.18 2.06 -5.41
C PRO A 258 9.51 1.96 -6.78
N VAL A 259 10.24 1.58 -7.82
CA VAL A 259 9.78 1.56 -9.22
C VAL A 259 8.57 0.68 -9.41
N TYR A 260 8.56 -0.50 -8.77
CA TYR A 260 7.47 -1.46 -8.94
C TYR A 260 6.13 -0.98 -8.36
N MET A 261 6.16 -0.13 -7.33
CA MET A 261 4.94 0.37 -6.68
C MET A 261 4.12 1.26 -7.60
N TYR A 262 4.77 1.92 -8.54
CA TYR A 262 4.15 2.94 -9.36
C TYR A 262 4.00 2.55 -10.83
N ALA A 263 4.79 1.61 -11.32
CA ALA A 263 4.89 1.41 -12.76
C ALA A 263 4.33 0.08 -13.29
N THR A 264 4.02 -0.92 -12.45
CA THR A 264 4.22 -2.27 -12.98
C THR A 264 3.19 -3.31 -12.66
N GLN A 265 2.14 -2.98 -11.94
CA GLN A 265 1.21 -4.01 -11.44
C GLN A 265 0.18 -4.48 -12.47
N SER A 266 0.44 -4.31 -13.75
CA SER A 266 -0.45 -4.73 -14.82
C SER A 266 0.16 -5.84 -15.64
N ALA A 267 -0.68 -6.75 -16.10
CA ALA A 267 -0.31 -7.86 -16.97
C ALA A 267 -1.45 -8.15 -17.93
N PRO A 268 -1.17 -8.65 -19.16
CA PRO A 268 -2.19 -9.11 -20.06
C PRO A 268 -2.65 -10.51 -19.66
N PHE A 269 -3.93 -10.77 -19.81
CA PHE A 269 -4.56 -12.05 -19.58
C PHE A 269 -5.76 -12.25 -20.50
N ILE A 270 -6.23 -13.48 -20.67
CA ILE A 270 -7.48 -13.79 -21.35
C ILE A 270 -8.58 -13.87 -20.31
N TYR A 271 -9.58 -12.99 -20.39
CA TYR A 271 -10.78 -13.05 -19.58
C TYR A 271 -11.74 -14.10 -20.13
N VAL A 272 -12.05 -15.14 -19.36
CA VAL A 272 -12.85 -16.28 -19.86
C VAL A 272 -14.33 -15.93 -19.98
N GLY A 273 -14.82 -15.00 -19.16
CA GLY A 273 -16.21 -14.56 -19.13
C GLY A 273 -16.97 -15.06 -17.89
N ASP A 274 -16.40 -15.96 -17.12
CA ASP A 274 -16.98 -16.54 -15.91
C ASP A 274 -16.24 -16.10 -14.62
N GLY A 275 -15.48 -15.01 -14.73
CA GLY A 275 -14.64 -14.49 -13.64
C GLY A 275 -13.29 -15.17 -13.49
N SER A 276 -13.02 -16.21 -14.30
CA SER A 276 -11.68 -16.79 -14.39
C SER A 276 -10.84 -16.13 -15.47
N VAL A 277 -9.53 -16.27 -15.35
CA VAL A 277 -8.56 -15.78 -16.33
C VAL A 277 -7.58 -16.88 -16.72
N ARG A 278 -7.05 -16.78 -17.95
CA ARG A 278 -5.97 -17.61 -18.44
C ARG A 278 -4.78 -16.75 -18.83
N GLU A 279 -3.60 -17.32 -18.71
CA GLU A 279 -2.37 -16.68 -19.19
C GLU A 279 -2.40 -16.57 -20.74
N LEU A 280 -1.83 -15.48 -21.24
CA LEU A 280 -1.76 -15.20 -22.68
C LEU A 280 -0.51 -15.87 -23.27
N GLY A 281 -0.68 -17.00 -23.94
CA GLY A 281 0.44 -17.75 -24.53
C GLY A 281 1.47 -18.15 -23.47
N ALA A 282 2.71 -17.74 -23.64
CA ALA A 282 3.82 -17.96 -22.69
C ALA A 282 4.02 -16.81 -21.70
N PHE A 283 3.11 -15.81 -21.67
CA PHE A 283 3.18 -14.70 -20.72
C PHE A 283 2.70 -15.16 -19.35
N ALA A 284 3.64 -15.38 -18.43
CA ALA A 284 3.34 -15.85 -17.08
C ALA A 284 2.98 -14.66 -16.15
N LEU A 285 1.77 -14.71 -15.56
CA LEU A 285 1.26 -13.68 -14.66
C LEU A 285 2.14 -13.54 -13.41
N GLY A 286 2.63 -12.33 -13.16
CA GLY A 286 3.45 -12.00 -12.01
C GLY A 286 4.94 -12.34 -12.11
N THR A 287 5.39 -13.01 -13.16
CA THR A 287 6.79 -13.34 -13.40
C THR A 287 7.36 -12.84 -14.73
N THR A 288 6.50 -12.52 -15.71
CA THR A 288 6.88 -11.88 -16.95
C THR A 288 6.60 -10.37 -16.88
N SER A 289 7.54 -9.53 -17.28
CA SER A 289 7.38 -8.08 -17.31
C SER A 289 6.44 -7.64 -18.43
N TYR A 290 5.54 -6.71 -18.11
CA TYR A 290 4.68 -6.05 -19.11
C TYR A 290 5.12 -4.60 -19.38
N LEU A 291 6.34 -4.26 -18.97
CA LEU A 291 6.96 -2.98 -19.30
C LEU A 291 7.81 -3.10 -20.57
N PRO A 292 7.83 -2.05 -21.42
CA PRO A 292 8.69 -2.06 -22.61
C PRO A 292 10.17 -2.19 -22.24
N VAL A 293 10.95 -2.66 -23.20
CA VAL A 293 12.40 -2.83 -23.07
C VAL A 293 13.08 -1.50 -22.78
N ASP A 294 12.66 -0.45 -23.46
CA ASP A 294 13.22 0.86 -23.24
C ASP A 294 12.51 1.52 -22.02
N ASN A 295 13.29 2.25 -21.25
CA ASN A 295 12.86 2.95 -20.05
C ASN A 295 12.72 4.47 -20.27
N GLU A 296 12.83 4.93 -21.51
CA GLU A 296 12.72 6.33 -21.85
C GLU A 296 11.27 6.78 -21.72
N MET A 297 11.08 7.95 -21.12
CA MET A 297 9.82 8.64 -21.08
C MET A 297 10.00 10.06 -21.62
N VAL A 298 9.24 10.42 -22.64
CA VAL A 298 9.18 11.77 -23.19
C VAL A 298 7.83 12.38 -22.88
N TYR A 299 7.85 13.59 -22.35
CA TYR A 299 6.65 14.28 -21.90
C TYR A 299 6.79 15.79 -22.09
N ARG A 300 5.68 16.50 -22.17
CA ARG A 300 5.65 17.94 -22.11
C ARG A 300 5.53 18.37 -20.64
N ASP A 301 6.48 19.18 -20.19
CA ASP A 301 6.48 19.71 -18.82
C ASP A 301 5.31 20.68 -18.64
N MET A 302 4.42 20.39 -17.68
CA MET A 302 3.22 21.18 -17.44
C MET A 302 3.52 22.61 -16.95
N ARG A 303 4.66 22.82 -16.30
CA ARG A 303 5.05 24.15 -15.80
C ARG A 303 5.65 25.05 -16.88
N THR A 304 6.38 24.47 -17.82
CA THR A 304 7.18 25.25 -18.79
C THR A 304 6.74 25.06 -20.23
N GLY A 305 6.01 24.02 -20.57
CA GLY A 305 5.66 23.65 -21.93
C GLY A 305 6.80 23.01 -22.73
N GLU A 306 7.97 22.83 -22.14
CA GLU A 306 9.10 22.21 -22.80
C GLU A 306 8.96 20.70 -22.90
N LEU A 307 9.41 20.14 -24.03
CA LEU A 307 9.55 18.68 -24.12
C LEU A 307 10.76 18.25 -23.31
N LYS A 308 10.55 17.33 -22.39
CA LYS A 308 11.57 16.76 -21.53
C LYS A 308 11.61 15.25 -21.69
N LYS A 309 12.77 14.70 -21.34
CA LYS A 309 13.11 13.30 -21.44
C LYS A 309 13.65 12.83 -20.10
N THR A 310 13.20 11.66 -19.66
CA THR A 310 13.70 11.00 -18.45
C THR A 310 13.66 9.48 -18.62
N ASN A 311 14.24 8.75 -17.70
CA ASN A 311 14.08 7.30 -17.63
C ASN A 311 13.27 6.89 -16.42
N LEU A 312 12.72 5.67 -16.47
CA LEU A 312 11.84 5.17 -15.42
C LEU A 312 12.49 5.11 -14.05
N TYR A 313 13.76 4.71 -13.99
CA TYR A 313 14.50 4.59 -12.73
C TYR A 313 14.78 5.96 -12.10
N ASP A 314 15.33 6.90 -12.87
CA ASP A 314 15.64 8.25 -12.38
C ASP A 314 14.38 9.06 -12.07
N ALA A 315 13.28 8.76 -12.77
CA ALA A 315 12.00 9.43 -12.57
C ALA A 315 11.30 8.97 -11.29
N VAL A 316 11.68 7.85 -10.69
CA VAL A 316 11.06 7.32 -9.47
C VAL A 316 12.06 7.43 -8.32
N GLN A 317 11.90 8.47 -7.53
CA GLN A 317 12.75 8.69 -6.36
C GLN A 317 12.01 9.47 -5.28
N ASN A 318 12.09 8.98 -4.04
CA ASN A 318 11.63 9.68 -2.86
C ASN A 318 12.80 9.89 -1.91
N LYS A 319 13.01 11.14 -1.48
CA LYS A 319 14.02 11.52 -0.49
C LYS A 319 13.36 12.33 0.59
N GLY A 320 13.65 12.00 1.85
CA GLY A 320 13.19 12.74 3.01
C GLY A 320 14.31 12.98 4.01
N SER A 321 14.27 14.13 4.65
CA SER A 321 15.13 14.50 5.77
C SER A 321 14.25 15.01 6.89
N GLU A 322 14.13 14.22 7.94
CA GLU A 322 13.22 14.48 9.04
C GLU A 322 14.01 14.77 10.33
N PHE A 323 13.55 15.76 11.08
CA PHE A 323 14.05 16.07 12.41
C PHE A 323 12.88 16.03 13.41
N THR A 324 13.00 15.18 14.43
CA THR A 324 11.96 15.00 15.44
C THR A 324 12.48 15.30 16.83
N LEU A 325 11.72 16.09 17.58
CA LEU A 325 11.91 16.33 19.02
C LEU A 325 10.74 15.71 19.77
N MET A 326 11.05 14.95 20.81
CA MET A 326 10.05 14.33 21.68
C MET A 326 10.37 14.64 23.13
N ASN A 327 9.33 14.88 23.94
CA ASN A 327 9.47 14.94 25.38
C ASN A 327 8.29 14.23 26.04
N ASN A 328 8.60 13.34 26.99
CA ASN A 328 7.63 12.66 27.82
C ASN A 328 7.94 12.95 29.28
N TYR A 329 6.94 13.37 30.05
CA TYR A 329 7.11 13.62 31.48
C TYR A 329 5.97 13.00 32.27
N ASN A 330 6.33 12.21 33.30
CA ASN A 330 5.38 11.51 34.18
C ASN A 330 5.48 12.04 35.59
N TRP A 331 4.37 12.53 36.13
CA TRP A 331 4.27 12.95 37.56
C TRP A 331 3.83 11.78 38.44
N ASP A 332 4.18 11.87 39.71
CA ASP A 332 3.83 10.83 40.72
C ASP A 332 2.32 10.67 40.92
N ASN A 333 1.53 11.71 40.62
CA ASN A 333 0.08 11.70 40.74
C ASN A 333 -0.66 11.04 39.56
N GLY A 334 0.07 10.34 38.67
CA GLY A 334 -0.48 9.65 37.50
C GLY A 334 -0.79 10.58 36.31
N LEU A 335 -0.39 11.86 36.38
CA LEU A 335 -0.41 12.77 35.26
C LEU A 335 0.79 12.49 34.34
N SER A 336 0.60 12.55 33.03
CA SER A 336 1.65 12.41 32.02
C SER A 336 1.48 13.48 30.96
N TRP A 337 2.58 14.01 30.48
CA TRP A 337 2.62 14.99 29.40
C TRP A 337 3.58 14.51 28.32
N LYS A 338 3.08 14.45 27.11
CA LYS A 338 3.83 14.07 25.91
C LYS A 338 3.81 15.22 24.92
N VAL A 339 4.95 15.50 24.30
CA VAL A 339 5.11 16.48 23.22
C VAL A 339 5.94 15.84 22.12
N ILE A 340 5.52 16.03 20.88
CA ILE A 340 6.28 15.64 19.69
C ILE A 340 6.21 16.79 18.71
N MET A 341 7.35 17.16 18.16
CA MET A 341 7.47 18.08 17.04
C MET A 341 8.33 17.41 15.97
N LYS A 342 7.83 17.38 14.74
CA LYS A 342 8.50 16.82 13.59
C LYS A 342 8.53 17.84 12.45
N TYR A 343 9.68 17.99 11.83
CA TYR A 343 9.87 18.68 10.56
C TYR A 343 10.42 17.70 9.55
N ASP A 344 9.81 17.63 8.37
CA ASP A 344 10.28 16.84 7.23
C ASP A 344 10.41 17.73 6.00
N HIS A 345 11.56 17.61 5.33
CA HIS A 345 11.83 18.18 4.01
C HIS A 345 12.00 17.03 3.04
N ALA A 346 11.10 16.95 2.06
CA ALA A 346 11.04 15.82 1.16
C ALA A 346 10.89 16.21 -0.31
N THR A 347 11.42 15.36 -1.17
CA THR A 347 11.12 15.36 -2.60
C THR A 347 10.59 14.00 -2.97
N GLY A 348 9.45 13.97 -3.64
CA GLY A 348 8.86 12.72 -4.12
C GLY A 348 8.63 12.78 -5.62
N SER A 349 8.96 11.70 -6.31
CA SER A 349 8.57 11.50 -7.69
C SER A 349 8.24 10.04 -7.97
N CYS A 350 7.23 9.83 -8.78
CA CYS A 350 6.83 8.50 -9.21
C CYS A 350 6.33 8.52 -10.66
N VAL A 351 6.36 7.36 -11.29
CA VAL A 351 5.81 7.18 -12.64
C VAL A 351 4.74 6.11 -12.59
N TYR A 352 3.49 6.53 -12.74
CA TYR A 352 2.39 5.61 -12.99
C TYR A 352 2.37 5.25 -14.47
N GLN A 353 2.36 3.95 -14.75
CA GLN A 353 2.19 3.43 -16.11
C GLN A 353 0.95 2.56 -16.15
N THR A 354 -0.17 3.18 -16.46
CA THR A 354 -1.47 2.52 -16.47
C THR A 354 -1.77 1.99 -17.86
N PRO A 355 -2.07 0.69 -18.04
CA PRO A 355 -2.62 0.20 -19.28
C PRO A 355 -4.00 0.83 -19.48
N MET A 356 -4.25 1.27 -20.70
CA MET A 356 -5.52 1.83 -21.11
C MET A 356 -6.19 0.81 -22.05
N GLU A 357 -6.71 1.23 -23.18
CA GLU A 357 -7.32 0.32 -24.14
C GLU A 357 -6.34 -0.72 -24.67
N LEU A 358 -6.79 -1.96 -24.74
CA LEU A 358 -6.14 -3.05 -25.46
C LEU A 358 -6.98 -3.37 -26.68
N SER A 359 -6.42 -3.16 -27.87
CA SER A 359 -7.12 -3.29 -29.14
C SER A 359 -6.47 -4.34 -30.03
N GLN A 360 -7.29 -4.93 -30.93
CA GLN A 360 -6.76 -5.75 -32.01
C GLN A 360 -6.16 -4.86 -33.10
N ARG A 361 -4.93 -5.10 -33.50
CA ARG A 361 -4.23 -4.34 -34.55
C ARG A 361 -5.00 -4.31 -35.88
N ALA A 362 -5.68 -5.38 -36.21
CA ALA A 362 -6.48 -5.48 -37.43
C ALA A 362 -7.64 -4.48 -37.50
N ASN A 363 -8.09 -3.96 -36.36
CA ASN A 363 -9.15 -2.95 -36.26
C ASN A 363 -8.63 -1.52 -36.38
N SER A 364 -7.30 -1.34 -36.48
CA SER A 364 -6.65 -0.06 -36.59
C SER A 364 -6.11 0.15 -38.01
N SER A 365 -6.25 1.36 -38.56
CA SER A 365 -5.61 1.77 -39.81
C SER A 365 -4.13 2.14 -39.63
N ILE A 366 -3.60 2.03 -38.40
CA ILE A 366 -2.25 2.45 -38.06
C ILE A 366 -1.25 1.37 -38.49
N ASN A 367 -0.25 1.76 -39.27
CA ASN A 367 0.90 0.92 -39.63
C ASN A 367 1.99 1.00 -38.56
N TYR A 368 1.81 0.28 -37.49
CA TYR A 368 2.76 0.29 -36.38
C TYR A 368 4.13 -0.27 -36.79
N GLN A 369 5.16 0.36 -36.27
CA GLN A 369 6.56 -0.08 -36.36
C GLN A 369 7.18 -0.11 -34.96
N TYR A 370 8.27 -0.82 -34.80
CA TYR A 370 9.08 -0.82 -33.60
C TYR A 370 10.56 -0.75 -33.94
N GLU A 371 11.35 -0.25 -33.03
CA GLU A 371 12.81 -0.24 -33.13
C GLU A 371 13.36 -1.59 -32.65
N ALA A 372 14.04 -2.30 -33.53
CA ALA A 372 14.70 -3.57 -33.19
C ALA A 372 16.02 -3.33 -32.46
N GLU A 373 16.60 -4.36 -31.84
CA GLU A 373 17.86 -4.26 -31.11
C GLU A 373 19.04 -3.72 -31.93
N ASP A 374 19.00 -3.88 -33.25
CA ASP A 374 19.98 -3.36 -34.19
C ASP A 374 19.72 -1.89 -34.61
N GLY A 375 18.71 -1.23 -34.00
CA GLY A 375 18.31 0.15 -34.31
C GLY A 375 17.48 0.29 -35.60
N SER A 376 17.16 -0.80 -36.31
CA SER A 376 16.33 -0.75 -37.51
C SER A 376 14.85 -0.69 -37.14
N MET A 377 14.10 0.11 -37.91
CA MET A 377 12.65 0.16 -37.79
C MET A 377 12.04 -1.03 -38.54
N ARG A 378 11.20 -1.81 -37.86
CA ARG A 378 10.52 -2.98 -38.41
C ARG A 378 9.01 -2.83 -38.27
N ALA A 379 8.25 -3.38 -39.21
CA ALA A 379 6.80 -3.43 -39.13
C ALA A 379 6.38 -4.33 -37.95
N TYR A 380 5.38 -3.88 -37.19
CA TYR A 380 4.77 -4.67 -36.14
C TYR A 380 3.60 -5.48 -36.74
N ASP A 381 3.69 -6.78 -36.62
CA ASP A 381 2.69 -7.74 -37.14
C ASP A 381 1.94 -8.49 -36.03
N GLY A 382 2.18 -8.16 -34.78
CA GLY A 382 1.50 -8.77 -33.63
C GLY A 382 -0.01 -8.49 -33.65
N GLU A 383 -0.78 -9.35 -33.01
CA GLU A 383 -2.25 -9.33 -33.01
C GLU A 383 -2.85 -8.16 -32.22
N TYR A 384 -2.21 -7.77 -31.10
CA TYR A 384 -2.76 -6.77 -30.16
C TYR A 384 -1.82 -5.59 -29.98
N VAL A 385 -2.42 -4.44 -29.68
CA VAL A 385 -1.75 -3.21 -29.28
C VAL A 385 -2.32 -2.76 -27.95
N GLN A 386 -1.47 -2.40 -27.02
CA GLN A 386 -1.83 -1.85 -25.72
C GLN A 386 -1.46 -0.37 -25.65
N SER A 387 -2.44 0.50 -25.58
CA SER A 387 -2.19 1.90 -25.21
C SER A 387 -1.87 2.00 -23.73
N ARG A 388 -0.88 2.82 -23.38
CA ARG A 388 -0.46 3.08 -21.99
C ARG A 388 -0.37 4.56 -21.71
N MET A 389 -0.93 4.95 -20.58
CA MET A 389 -0.74 6.29 -20.03
C MET A 389 0.44 6.25 -19.06
N SER A 390 1.36 7.17 -19.23
CA SER A 390 2.51 7.35 -18.34
C SER A 390 2.44 8.73 -17.69
N CYS A 391 2.33 8.76 -16.35
CA CYS A 391 2.23 9.98 -15.57
C CYS A 391 3.45 10.12 -14.67
N LEU A 392 4.27 11.15 -14.91
CA LEU A 392 5.35 11.54 -14.03
C LEU A 392 4.83 12.53 -12.99
N ASN A 393 4.63 12.09 -11.80
CA ASN A 393 4.24 12.89 -10.64
C ASN A 393 5.49 13.34 -9.90
N ARG A 394 5.56 14.62 -9.56
CA ARG A 394 6.67 15.18 -8.79
C ARG A 394 6.17 16.21 -7.78
N GLY A 395 6.60 16.08 -6.54
CA GLY A 395 6.31 17.02 -5.46
C GLY A 395 7.57 17.41 -4.67
N PHE A 396 7.58 18.67 -4.24
CA PHE A 396 8.53 19.21 -3.27
C PHE A 396 7.72 19.56 -2.03
N ILE A 397 8.11 19.01 -0.88
CA ILE A 397 7.26 18.95 0.29
C ILE A 397 8.05 19.44 1.51
N ASP A 398 7.46 20.34 2.28
CA ASP A 398 7.89 20.73 3.61
C ASP A 398 6.76 20.48 4.59
N GLU A 399 6.98 19.63 5.60
CA GLU A 399 5.97 19.28 6.61
C GLU A 399 6.41 19.68 7.99
N VAL A 400 5.47 20.24 8.77
CA VAL A 400 5.63 20.46 10.21
C VAL A 400 4.47 19.80 10.92
N MET A 401 4.76 18.88 11.81
CA MET A 401 3.76 18.22 12.63
C MET A 401 4.07 18.42 14.11
N PHE A 402 3.08 18.85 14.83
CA PHE A 402 3.16 19.04 16.28
C PHE A 402 2.02 18.29 16.95
N THR A 403 2.34 17.57 18.04
CA THR A 403 1.34 16.93 18.90
C THR A 403 1.74 17.15 20.35
N THR A 404 0.78 17.56 21.18
CA THR A 404 0.94 17.53 22.63
C THR A 404 -0.27 16.86 23.27
N GLU A 405 -0.03 16.00 24.25
CA GLU A 405 -1.06 15.27 24.95
C GLU A 405 -0.81 15.29 26.46
N LEU A 406 -1.80 15.70 27.20
CA LEU A 406 -1.87 15.58 28.65
C LEU A 406 -2.81 14.42 28.98
N SER A 407 -2.34 13.45 29.75
CA SER A 407 -3.14 12.29 30.14
C SER A 407 -3.04 12.03 31.63
N ARG A 408 -4.08 11.46 32.23
CA ARG A 408 -4.07 11.07 33.62
C ARG A 408 -4.74 9.72 33.83
N LYS A 409 -3.99 8.84 34.47
CA LYS A 409 -4.53 7.56 34.92
C LYS A 409 -5.24 7.76 36.26
N LEU A 410 -6.50 7.39 36.32
CA LEU A 410 -7.36 7.37 37.50
C LEU A 410 -7.52 5.93 37.99
N SER A 411 -8.12 5.74 39.18
CA SER A 411 -8.43 4.40 39.71
C SER A 411 -9.44 3.64 38.84
N ASN A 412 -10.30 4.36 38.14
CA ASN A 412 -11.39 3.81 37.31
C ASN A 412 -11.34 4.28 35.86
N GLY A 413 -10.15 4.57 35.33
CA GLY A 413 -10.02 4.91 33.92
C GLY A 413 -8.83 5.80 33.60
N THR A 414 -8.82 6.28 32.34
CA THR A 414 -7.78 7.19 31.85
C THR A 414 -8.39 8.23 30.94
N TRP A 415 -8.14 9.50 31.22
CA TRP A 415 -8.50 10.56 30.27
C TRP A 415 -7.26 11.10 29.56
N ARG A 416 -7.45 11.64 28.36
CA ARG A 416 -6.44 12.31 27.56
C ARG A 416 -7.02 13.57 26.96
N LEU A 417 -6.24 14.64 26.97
CA LEU A 417 -6.52 15.90 26.29
C LEU A 417 -5.33 16.21 25.40
N GLY A 418 -5.57 16.33 24.11
CA GLY A 418 -4.50 16.56 23.16
C GLY A 418 -4.78 17.69 22.19
N LEU A 419 -3.70 18.19 21.61
CA LEU A 419 -3.69 19.16 20.52
C LEU A 419 -2.76 18.63 19.43
N ASN A 420 -3.22 18.69 18.18
CA ASN A 420 -2.42 18.39 17.00
C ASN A 420 -2.40 19.63 16.11
N GLU A 421 -1.25 19.91 15.52
CA GLU A 421 -1.13 20.83 14.40
C GLU A 421 -0.29 20.18 13.32
N TRP A 422 -0.89 20.04 12.15
CA TRP A 422 -0.26 19.44 11.00
C TRP A 422 -0.31 20.41 9.83
N TYR A 423 0.85 20.85 9.42
CA TYR A 423 1.04 21.79 8.33
C TYR A 423 1.91 21.14 7.26
N TYR A 424 1.57 21.33 5.99
CA TYR A 424 2.49 21.06 4.91
C TYR A 424 2.33 22.07 3.78
N ASP A 425 3.46 22.39 3.14
CA ASP A 425 3.56 23.14 1.90
C ASP A 425 4.02 22.20 0.79
N ILE A 426 3.42 22.31 -0.37
CA ILE A 426 3.71 21.43 -1.49
C ILE A 426 3.66 22.16 -2.83
N ASP A 427 4.60 21.85 -3.71
CA ASP A 427 4.60 22.21 -5.12
C ASP A 427 4.57 20.93 -5.96
N TYR A 428 3.38 20.54 -6.43
CA TYR A 428 3.12 19.30 -7.13
C TYR A 428 2.76 19.53 -8.59
N ALA A 429 3.30 18.67 -9.47
CA ALA A 429 2.85 18.55 -10.85
C ALA A 429 2.90 17.11 -11.33
N SER A 430 1.90 16.73 -12.10
CA SER A 430 1.84 15.49 -12.88
C SER A 430 1.93 15.81 -14.36
N ASN A 431 2.90 15.21 -15.04
CA ASN A 431 3.09 15.35 -16.46
C ASN A 431 2.72 14.03 -17.13
N THR A 432 1.76 14.08 -18.01
CA THR A 432 1.17 12.89 -18.60
C THR A 432 1.51 12.79 -20.07
N THR A 433 1.91 11.59 -20.50
CA THR A 433 2.12 11.23 -21.88
C THR A 433 1.48 9.88 -22.17
N MET A 434 1.28 9.56 -23.43
CA MET A 434 0.86 8.23 -23.87
C MET A 434 1.82 7.62 -24.85
N TYR A 435 1.80 6.30 -24.92
CA TYR A 435 2.45 5.52 -25.95
C TYR A 435 1.70 4.20 -26.17
N ASP A 436 1.95 3.57 -27.30
CA ASP A 436 1.47 2.23 -27.60
C ASP A 436 2.60 1.22 -27.48
N GLN A 437 2.27 0.03 -27.04
CA GLN A 437 3.23 -1.08 -26.93
C GLN A 437 2.66 -2.37 -27.52
N SER A 438 3.58 -3.26 -27.89
CA SER A 438 3.23 -4.62 -28.26
C SER A 438 2.68 -5.41 -27.07
N VAL A 439 1.91 -6.45 -27.38
CA VAL A 439 1.40 -7.42 -26.41
C VAL A 439 2.02 -8.77 -26.74
N PRO A 440 3.13 -9.15 -26.07
CA PRO A 440 3.83 -10.39 -26.40
C PRO A 440 3.05 -11.61 -25.91
N THR A 441 2.97 -12.62 -26.76
CA THR A 441 2.36 -13.92 -26.46
C THR A 441 3.39 -15.03 -26.24
N ASP A 442 4.65 -14.76 -26.52
CA ASP A 442 5.79 -15.66 -26.41
C ASP A 442 6.60 -15.49 -25.12
N GLY A 443 6.17 -14.57 -24.24
CA GLY A 443 6.88 -14.25 -23.00
C GLY A 443 8.04 -13.27 -23.17
N SER A 444 8.24 -12.73 -24.37
CA SER A 444 9.21 -11.65 -24.61
C SER A 444 8.77 -10.35 -23.94
N TYR A 445 9.71 -9.40 -23.84
CA TYR A 445 9.38 -8.05 -23.36
C TYR A 445 8.54 -7.29 -24.41
N PRO A 446 7.55 -6.48 -23.98
CA PRO A 446 6.92 -5.53 -24.85
C PRO A 446 7.92 -4.56 -25.49
N VAL A 447 7.64 -4.14 -26.71
CA VAL A 447 8.36 -3.05 -27.37
C VAL A 447 7.42 -1.88 -27.59
N ARG A 448 7.95 -0.66 -27.48
CA ARG A 448 7.18 0.54 -27.81
C ARG A 448 6.93 0.61 -29.31
N LEU A 449 5.72 1.00 -29.69
CA LEU A 449 5.27 1.08 -31.08
C LEU A 449 5.29 2.54 -31.57
N TYR A 450 5.57 2.69 -32.85
CA TYR A 450 5.70 3.96 -33.54
C TYR A 450 4.75 4.02 -34.73
N ASN A 451 4.16 5.19 -34.95
CA ASN A 451 3.48 5.50 -36.18
C ASN A 451 4.10 6.76 -36.82
N PRO A 452 5.00 6.64 -37.79
CA PRO A 452 5.73 7.78 -38.34
C PRO A 452 4.85 8.79 -39.10
N ASN A 453 3.63 8.38 -39.52
CA ASN A 453 2.74 9.22 -40.34
C ASN A 453 1.51 9.72 -39.58
N TYR A 454 1.52 9.66 -38.26
CA TYR A 454 0.33 9.85 -37.49
C TYR A 454 0.16 11.29 -36.99
N ASN A 455 -0.73 12.00 -37.64
CA ASN A 455 -1.38 13.21 -37.14
C ASN A 455 -2.89 12.99 -37.16
N VAL A 456 -3.51 12.81 -36.00
CA VAL A 456 -4.97 12.72 -35.94
C VAL A 456 -5.54 14.12 -36.15
N ALA A 457 -6.03 14.38 -37.32
CA ALA A 457 -6.70 15.64 -37.62
C ALA A 457 -7.88 15.86 -36.65
N GLY A 458 -7.86 16.96 -35.91
CA GLY A 458 -8.92 17.34 -35.01
C GLY A 458 -8.79 16.83 -33.56
N SER A 459 -7.93 15.85 -33.27
CA SER A 459 -7.70 15.38 -31.88
C SER A 459 -6.68 16.25 -31.13
N GLY A 460 -5.95 17.10 -31.85
CA GLY A 460 -4.83 17.90 -31.31
C GLY A 460 -3.69 17.03 -30.76
N ARG A 461 -3.59 15.76 -31.11
CA ARG A 461 -2.54 14.85 -30.68
C ARG A 461 -1.45 14.82 -31.73
N THR A 462 -0.23 15.09 -31.28
CA THR A 462 0.97 14.97 -32.11
C THR A 462 1.75 13.74 -31.68
N TYR A 463 1.94 12.80 -32.62
CA TYR A 463 2.76 11.62 -32.40
C TYR A 463 4.20 11.93 -32.76
N GLY A 464 5.10 11.78 -31.82
CA GLY A 464 6.52 12.01 -32.06
C GLY A 464 7.23 10.83 -32.69
N GLY A 465 8.34 11.09 -33.35
CA GLY A 465 9.20 10.07 -33.94
C GLY A 465 9.79 9.08 -32.93
N ASN A 466 9.62 9.33 -31.63
CA ASN A 466 10.03 8.47 -30.52
C ASN A 466 8.89 7.64 -29.92
N GLY A 467 7.73 7.64 -30.54
CA GLY A 467 6.59 6.82 -30.13
C GLY A 467 5.70 7.38 -29.03
N TYR A 468 5.92 8.62 -28.57
CA TYR A 468 5.09 9.25 -27.56
C TYR A 468 4.11 10.26 -28.15
N TYR A 469 2.92 10.37 -27.50
CA TYR A 469 1.93 11.41 -27.78
C TYR A 469 2.21 12.61 -26.89
N TYR A 470 2.91 13.62 -27.44
CA TYR A 470 3.38 14.76 -26.65
C TYR A 470 2.32 15.65 -26.06
N ASP A 471 1.21 15.78 -26.76
CA ASP A 471 0.16 16.72 -26.38
C ASP A 471 -0.91 16.06 -25.50
N PHE A 472 -0.61 14.89 -24.96
CA PHE A 472 -1.55 14.16 -24.12
C PHE A 472 -1.74 14.81 -22.74
N ASN A 473 -0.86 15.70 -22.31
CA ASN A 473 -1.01 16.50 -21.09
C ASN A 473 -2.40 17.14 -20.96
N LYS A 474 -3.06 17.37 -22.06
CA LYS A 474 -4.38 17.93 -22.18
C LYS A 474 -5.36 17.52 -21.13
N ASN A 475 -5.53 16.21 -20.94
CA ASN A 475 -6.70 15.68 -20.26
C ASN A 475 -6.35 15.00 -18.92
N ALA A 476 -5.07 14.83 -18.64
CA ALA A 476 -4.64 14.06 -17.50
C ALA A 476 -3.52 14.69 -16.66
N SER A 477 -2.97 15.84 -17.08
CA SER A 477 -1.99 16.55 -16.27
C SER A 477 -2.62 17.22 -15.06
N GLU A 478 -1.89 17.22 -13.98
CA GLU A 478 -2.35 17.70 -12.69
C GLU A 478 -1.35 18.72 -12.13
N TYR A 479 -1.86 19.70 -11.41
CA TYR A 479 -1.02 20.69 -10.74
C TYR A 479 -1.73 21.30 -9.54
N TYR A 480 -1.01 21.42 -8.46
CA TYR A 480 -1.34 22.32 -7.37
C TYR A 480 -0.07 22.78 -6.66
N LYS A 481 -0.16 23.97 -6.07
CA LYS A 481 0.90 24.55 -5.25
C LYS A 481 0.27 25.31 -4.11
N GLY A 482 0.72 25.05 -2.90
CA GLY A 482 0.21 25.76 -1.72
C GLY A 482 0.40 24.96 -0.45
N HIS A 483 -0.34 25.34 0.58
CA HIS A 483 -0.24 24.73 1.88
C HIS A 483 -1.60 24.37 2.47
N GLU A 484 -1.58 23.38 3.32
CA GLU A 484 -2.71 23.00 4.15
C GLU A 484 -2.27 22.95 5.61
N ASN A 485 -3.12 23.49 6.49
CA ASN A 485 -2.94 23.43 7.93
C ASN A 485 -4.17 22.82 8.60
N LYS A 486 -3.95 21.90 9.53
CA LYS A 486 -4.97 21.31 10.39
C LYS A 486 -4.58 21.50 11.85
N LEU A 487 -5.35 22.32 12.55
CA LEU A 487 -5.23 22.51 14.00
C LEU A 487 -6.41 21.81 14.69
N ALA A 488 -6.13 20.87 15.57
CA ALA A 488 -7.16 20.10 16.24
C ALA A 488 -6.95 19.99 17.74
N VAL A 489 -8.04 20.03 18.47
CA VAL A 489 -8.08 19.69 19.90
C VAL A 489 -8.93 18.44 20.05
N TYR A 490 -8.49 17.50 20.87
CA TYR A 490 -9.24 16.29 21.16
C TYR A 490 -9.21 15.92 22.64
N PHE A 491 -10.27 15.22 23.04
CA PHE A 491 -10.41 14.63 24.36
C PHE A 491 -10.88 13.18 24.24
N THR A 492 -10.32 12.30 25.06
CA THR A 492 -10.80 10.92 25.22
C THR A 492 -10.87 10.55 26.68
N HIS A 493 -11.84 9.71 27.04
CA HIS A 493 -11.94 9.12 28.36
C HIS A 493 -12.31 7.64 28.23
N ASP A 494 -11.47 6.78 28.72
CA ASP A 494 -11.76 5.34 28.93
C ASP A 494 -12.12 5.20 30.41
N TRP A 495 -13.37 4.81 30.69
CA TRP A 495 -13.96 4.88 32.02
C TRP A 495 -14.60 3.57 32.42
N ASP A 496 -14.09 2.95 33.45
CA ASP A 496 -14.75 1.86 34.17
C ASP A 496 -15.85 2.43 35.07
N VAL A 497 -17.07 2.60 34.49
CA VAL A 497 -18.21 3.19 35.19
C VAL A 497 -18.62 2.31 36.37
N THR A 498 -18.59 0.99 36.16
CA THR A 498 -18.73 -0.04 37.18
C THR A 498 -17.86 -1.25 36.80
N ASP A 499 -17.73 -2.24 37.68
CA ASP A 499 -17.04 -3.52 37.40
C ASP A 499 -17.62 -4.27 36.20
N LYS A 500 -18.87 -3.95 35.81
CA LYS A 500 -19.58 -4.59 34.71
C LYS A 500 -19.70 -3.71 33.47
N PHE A 501 -19.49 -2.40 33.58
CA PHE A 501 -19.73 -1.47 32.49
C PHE A 501 -18.52 -0.57 32.28
N ASN A 502 -17.86 -0.74 31.14
CA ASN A 502 -16.81 0.15 30.62
C ASN A 502 -17.38 1.02 29.51
N LEU A 503 -17.03 2.29 29.50
CA LEU A 503 -17.41 3.28 28.50
C LEU A 503 -16.17 4.07 28.05
N TYR A 504 -15.83 3.93 26.79
CA TYR A 504 -14.90 4.84 26.11
C TYR A 504 -15.70 5.91 25.38
N TYR A 505 -15.29 7.15 25.46
CA TYR A 505 -15.82 8.22 24.61
C TYR A 505 -14.74 9.26 24.31
N GLY A 506 -14.92 9.93 23.17
CA GLY A 506 -14.00 10.98 22.74
C GLY A 506 -14.63 11.93 21.74
N ALA A 507 -14.03 13.10 21.67
CA ALA A 507 -14.40 14.15 20.71
C ALA A 507 -13.14 14.83 20.18
N ARG A 508 -13.20 15.25 18.90
CA ARG A 508 -12.19 16.05 18.22
C ARG A 508 -12.87 17.21 17.52
N LEU A 509 -12.30 18.38 17.60
CA LEU A 509 -12.64 19.54 16.80
C LEU A 509 -11.38 19.96 16.04
N GLU A 510 -11.50 20.14 14.73
CA GLU A 510 -10.39 20.44 13.82
C GLU A 510 -10.74 21.65 12.95
N TYR A 511 -9.86 22.63 12.92
CA TYR A 511 -9.86 23.70 11.94
C TYR A 511 -8.90 23.34 10.81
N GLN A 512 -9.39 23.38 9.58
CA GLN A 512 -8.63 23.09 8.36
C GLN A 512 -8.60 24.35 7.49
N ALA A 513 -7.40 24.84 7.19
CA ALA A 513 -7.16 25.93 6.26
C ALA A 513 -6.37 25.44 5.05
N LEU A 514 -6.82 25.79 3.85
CA LEU A 514 -6.19 25.46 2.59
C LEU A 514 -5.99 26.73 1.78
N ARG A 515 -4.75 26.99 1.36
CA ARG A 515 -4.36 28.14 0.54
C ARG A 515 -3.42 27.68 -0.57
N GLY A 516 -3.70 28.09 -1.79
CA GLY A 516 -2.83 27.71 -2.90
C GLY A 516 -3.38 28.06 -4.27
N ASN A 517 -2.89 27.34 -5.25
CA ASN A 517 -3.29 27.50 -6.64
C ASN A 517 -3.39 26.12 -7.30
N ASN A 518 -4.29 25.97 -8.26
CA ASN A 518 -4.34 24.82 -9.15
C ASN A 518 -4.43 25.23 -10.62
N ALA A 519 -4.33 24.28 -11.53
CA ALA A 519 -4.40 24.53 -12.97
C ALA A 519 -5.83 24.50 -13.52
N ALA A 520 -6.86 24.61 -12.71
CA ALA A 520 -8.23 24.74 -13.18
C ALA A 520 -8.41 26.03 -13.99
N VAL A 521 -9.22 25.98 -15.04
CA VAL A 521 -9.41 27.11 -15.93
C VAL A 521 -10.81 27.64 -15.82
N LYS A 522 -10.91 28.97 -15.88
CA LYS A 522 -12.16 29.71 -15.91
C LYS A 522 -12.49 30.19 -17.31
N ASP A 523 -13.76 30.18 -17.66
CA ASP A 523 -14.28 30.87 -18.84
C ASP A 523 -14.29 32.40 -18.65
N ALA A 524 -14.78 33.14 -19.68
CA ALA A 524 -14.86 34.58 -19.60
C ALA A 524 -15.81 35.10 -18.50
N ASP A 525 -16.75 34.27 -18.08
CA ASP A 525 -17.75 34.59 -17.03
C ASP A 525 -17.24 34.18 -15.63
N GLY A 526 -16.03 33.59 -15.55
CA GLY A 526 -15.39 33.15 -14.31
C GLY A 526 -15.82 31.77 -13.82
N ASN A 527 -16.59 31.00 -14.61
CA ASN A 527 -16.97 29.64 -14.30
C ASN A 527 -15.84 28.70 -14.66
N PHE A 528 -15.71 27.62 -13.89
CA PHE A 528 -14.74 26.57 -14.19
C PHE A 528 -15.25 25.69 -15.33
N VAL A 529 -14.46 25.57 -16.39
CA VAL A 529 -14.80 24.83 -17.60
C VAL A 529 -14.07 23.49 -17.72
N GLY A 530 -13.44 23.06 -16.66
CA GLY A 530 -12.78 21.75 -16.58
C GLY A 530 -11.29 21.78 -16.88
N ARG A 531 -10.73 20.62 -17.19
CA ARG A 531 -9.32 20.49 -17.55
C ARG A 531 -9.05 21.13 -18.89
N PHE A 532 -7.93 21.85 -18.97
CA PHE A 532 -7.40 22.19 -20.25
C PHE A 532 -6.62 21.02 -20.83
N ALA A 533 -7.22 20.52 -21.83
CA ALA A 533 -6.60 19.66 -22.78
C ALA A 533 -5.66 20.52 -23.62
N ASP A 534 -4.43 20.30 -23.79
CA ASP A 534 -3.46 20.97 -24.70
C ASP A 534 -2.50 21.96 -24.06
N TYR A 535 -2.65 22.30 -22.82
CA TYR A 535 -1.98 23.47 -22.33
C TYR A 535 -1.09 23.18 -21.15
N TYR A 536 -0.04 23.95 -21.05
CA TYR A 536 0.83 24.08 -19.89
C TYR A 536 0.62 25.47 -19.27
N LEU A 537 1.08 25.67 -18.05
CA LEU A 537 0.96 26.96 -17.38
C LEU A 537 1.61 28.07 -18.23
N GLY A 538 0.91 29.18 -18.42
CA GLY A 538 1.36 30.30 -19.23
C GLY A 538 1.10 30.18 -20.74
N ALA A 539 0.55 29.07 -21.23
CA ALA A 539 0.10 28.94 -22.61
C ALA A 539 -1.11 29.83 -22.88
N THR A 540 -1.38 30.12 -24.16
CA THR A 540 -2.59 30.79 -24.58
C THR A 540 -3.46 29.86 -25.42
N ALA A 541 -4.69 29.63 -24.97
CA ALA A 541 -5.67 28.81 -25.67
C ALA A 541 -6.08 29.46 -27.01
N PRO A 542 -6.62 28.71 -27.98
CA PRO A 542 -7.10 29.25 -29.26
C PRO A 542 -8.16 30.34 -29.10
N ASN A 543 -8.94 30.31 -28.05
CA ASN A 543 -9.93 31.38 -27.72
C ASN A 543 -9.28 32.61 -27.05
N GLY A 544 -7.96 32.68 -26.96
CA GLY A 544 -7.22 33.78 -26.32
C GLY A 544 -7.09 33.68 -24.79
N THR A 545 -7.66 32.68 -24.15
CA THR A 545 -7.56 32.52 -22.70
C THR A 545 -6.13 32.12 -22.31
N LYS A 546 -5.55 32.85 -21.39
CA LYS A 546 -4.24 32.51 -20.80
C LYS A 546 -4.40 31.46 -19.69
N ILE A 547 -3.62 30.41 -19.76
CA ILE A 547 -3.62 29.33 -18.78
C ILE A 547 -2.78 29.74 -17.57
N GLU A 548 -3.44 30.24 -16.54
CA GLU A 548 -2.81 30.69 -15.30
C GLU A 548 -3.32 29.88 -14.11
N PRO A 549 -2.47 29.67 -13.08
CA PRO A 549 -2.90 29.01 -11.86
C PRO A 549 -4.08 29.74 -11.22
N THR A 550 -5.11 29.01 -10.84
CA THR A 550 -6.29 29.56 -10.18
C THR A 550 -6.12 29.54 -8.68
N PRO A 551 -6.29 30.65 -7.96
CA PRO A 551 -6.20 30.71 -6.51
C PRO A 551 -7.28 29.84 -5.84
N MET A 552 -6.88 29.20 -4.74
CA MET A 552 -7.73 28.41 -3.86
C MET A 552 -7.56 28.92 -2.43
N GLU A 553 -8.68 29.21 -1.79
CA GLU A 553 -8.71 29.66 -0.40
C GLU A 553 -9.95 29.10 0.28
N TYR A 554 -9.74 28.21 1.26
CA TYR A 554 -10.80 27.55 1.98
C TYR A 554 -10.49 27.44 3.45
N ASP A 555 -11.55 27.55 4.28
CA ASP A 555 -11.52 27.39 5.73
C ASP A 555 -12.69 26.52 6.15
N TRP A 556 -12.40 25.44 6.91
CA TRP A 556 -13.43 24.50 7.33
C TRP A 556 -13.24 24.09 8.78
N PHE A 557 -14.36 23.63 9.36
CA PHE A 557 -14.35 22.92 10.63
C PHE A 557 -14.77 21.47 10.42
N ASN A 558 -13.90 20.56 10.84
CA ASN A 558 -14.17 19.14 10.93
C ASN A 558 -14.37 18.74 12.38
N TYR A 559 -15.09 17.65 12.60
CA TYR A 559 -15.23 17.10 13.93
C TYR A 559 -15.31 15.58 13.89
N ALA A 560 -14.88 14.94 14.96
CA ALA A 560 -15.03 13.52 15.17
C ALA A 560 -15.63 13.28 16.58
N LEU A 561 -16.56 12.34 16.63
CA LEU A 561 -17.18 11.85 17.86
C LEU A 561 -17.05 10.34 17.88
N SER A 562 -16.66 9.78 19.01
CA SER A 562 -16.59 8.33 19.19
C SER A 562 -17.06 7.92 20.56
N ALA A 563 -17.78 6.80 20.62
CA ALA A 563 -18.17 6.16 21.87
C ALA A 563 -18.10 4.64 21.69
N ALA A 564 -17.58 3.93 22.68
CA ALA A 564 -17.59 2.47 22.71
C ALA A 564 -18.00 1.99 24.10
N ALA A 565 -18.87 1.01 24.16
CA ALA A 565 -19.39 0.49 25.43
C ALA A 565 -19.23 -1.02 25.49
N THR A 566 -18.86 -1.53 26.65
CA THR A 566 -18.81 -2.95 26.95
C THR A 566 -19.56 -3.23 28.24
N TYR A 567 -20.55 -4.12 28.19
CA TYR A 567 -21.33 -4.53 29.35
C TYR A 567 -21.17 -6.03 29.60
N LYS A 568 -20.64 -6.36 30.78
CA LYS A 568 -20.42 -7.74 31.24
C LYS A 568 -21.71 -8.27 31.87
N LEU A 569 -22.44 -9.12 31.16
CA LEU A 569 -23.63 -9.78 31.71
C LEU A 569 -23.20 -10.85 32.73
N THR A 570 -22.19 -11.66 32.35
CA THR A 570 -21.54 -12.64 33.21
C THR A 570 -20.03 -12.39 33.22
N LYS A 571 -19.25 -13.22 33.93
CA LYS A 571 -17.79 -13.15 33.88
C LYS A 571 -17.24 -13.42 32.47
N GLN A 572 -17.92 -14.23 31.66
CA GLN A 572 -17.48 -14.66 30.34
C GLN A 572 -18.23 -13.98 29.20
N PHE A 573 -19.50 -13.64 29.38
CA PHE A 573 -20.37 -13.18 28.31
C PHE A 573 -20.87 -11.75 28.54
N GLY A 574 -20.96 -10.98 27.47
CA GLY A 574 -21.52 -9.64 27.50
C GLY A 574 -21.83 -9.07 26.12
N PHE A 575 -22.16 -7.78 26.14
CA PHE A 575 -22.47 -6.98 24.97
C PHE A 575 -21.37 -5.96 24.75
N THR A 576 -21.08 -5.67 23.47
CA THR A 576 -20.16 -4.61 23.09
C THR A 576 -20.67 -3.89 21.86
N GLY A 577 -20.34 -2.62 21.76
CA GLY A 577 -20.67 -1.82 20.60
C GLY A 577 -19.88 -0.53 20.57
N ASP A 578 -19.76 0.05 19.39
CA ASP A 578 -19.13 1.33 19.19
C ASP A 578 -19.85 2.15 18.12
N PHE A 579 -19.69 3.44 18.24
CA PHE A 579 -20.16 4.42 17.28
C PHE A 579 -19.04 5.43 17.04
N THR A 580 -18.75 5.70 15.78
CA THR A 580 -17.80 6.72 15.37
C THR A 580 -18.43 7.55 14.26
N TYR A 581 -18.32 8.86 14.39
CA TYR A 581 -18.75 9.80 13.36
C TYR A 581 -17.64 10.80 13.09
N ILE A 582 -17.19 10.88 11.85
CA ILE A 582 -16.22 11.89 11.44
C ILE A 582 -16.73 12.73 10.29
N THR A 583 -16.27 13.96 10.24
CA THR A 583 -16.42 14.84 9.07
C THR A 583 -15.05 15.21 8.53
N GLN A 584 -14.96 15.34 7.21
CA GLN A 584 -13.75 15.73 6.50
C GLN A 584 -14.11 16.66 5.36
N HIS A 585 -13.21 17.55 4.98
CA HIS A 585 -13.27 18.32 3.75
C HIS A 585 -12.12 17.91 2.81
N PRO A 586 -12.21 18.27 1.53
CA PRO A 586 -11.15 17.96 0.57
C PRO A 586 -9.80 18.48 1.04
N ARG A 587 -8.77 17.72 0.75
CA ARG A 587 -7.38 18.10 0.93
C ARG A 587 -6.86 18.78 -0.34
N ILE A 588 -5.68 19.41 -0.26
CA ILE A 588 -5.10 20.12 -1.40
C ILE A 588 -4.88 19.21 -2.61
N GLU A 589 -4.60 17.94 -2.42
CA GLU A 589 -4.43 16.94 -3.49
C GLU A 589 -5.70 16.72 -4.32
N ASN A 590 -6.87 16.94 -3.74
CA ASN A 590 -8.14 16.78 -4.46
C ASN A 590 -8.33 17.85 -5.55
N PHE A 591 -7.53 18.91 -5.53
CA PHE A 591 -7.54 19.97 -6.56
C PHE A 591 -6.52 19.73 -7.68
N ALA A 592 -5.72 18.66 -7.60
CA ALA A 592 -4.73 18.31 -8.61
C ALA A 592 -5.29 18.18 -10.05
N PRO A 593 -6.49 17.61 -10.28
CA PRO A 593 -7.02 17.36 -11.62
C PRO A 593 -7.39 18.60 -12.45
N ALA A 594 -6.98 19.80 -12.06
CA ALA A 594 -7.34 21.03 -12.79
C ALA A 594 -8.86 21.24 -12.97
N VAL A 595 -9.66 20.64 -12.12
CA VAL A 595 -11.11 20.86 -11.94
C VAL A 595 -11.34 21.21 -10.50
N LEU A 596 -12.35 22.01 -10.20
CA LEU A 596 -12.72 22.21 -8.81
C LEU A 596 -13.46 20.98 -8.29
N PRO A 597 -12.96 20.34 -7.24
CA PRO A 597 -13.71 19.30 -6.57
C PRO A 597 -14.93 19.93 -5.87
N ASN A 598 -15.95 19.11 -5.64
CA ASN A 598 -16.98 19.50 -4.69
C ASN A 598 -16.34 19.65 -3.30
N THR A 599 -16.54 20.83 -2.70
CA THR A 599 -16.03 21.17 -1.37
C THR A 599 -17.00 20.83 -0.25
N ASP A 600 -18.11 20.17 -0.54
CA ASP A 600 -19.05 19.72 0.47
C ASP A 600 -18.40 18.75 1.47
N LYS A 601 -18.92 18.84 2.68
CA LYS A 601 -18.47 18.02 3.78
C LYS A 601 -18.68 16.53 3.53
N ILE A 602 -17.60 15.77 3.63
CA ILE A 602 -17.64 14.31 3.68
C ILE A 602 -18.03 13.89 5.09
N SER A 603 -18.99 12.98 5.22
CA SER A 603 -19.42 12.44 6.51
C SER A 603 -19.30 10.92 6.52
N VAL A 604 -18.73 10.39 7.60
CA VAL A 604 -18.54 8.94 7.77
C VAL A 604 -19.09 8.48 9.12
N PRO A 605 -20.39 8.10 9.19
CA PRO A 605 -20.93 7.36 10.32
C PRO A 605 -20.52 5.90 10.26
N LEU A 606 -20.01 5.35 11.36
CA LEU A 606 -19.76 3.94 11.61
C LEU A 606 -20.44 3.54 12.92
N GLY A 607 -21.26 2.51 12.90
CA GLY A 607 -21.84 1.91 14.12
C GLY A 607 -21.67 0.40 14.10
N ARG A 608 -21.24 -0.17 15.24
CA ARG A 608 -21.15 -1.62 15.43
C ARG A 608 -21.77 -2.01 16.74
N ALA A 609 -22.46 -3.14 16.77
CA ALA A 609 -23.02 -3.67 18.00
C ALA A 609 -23.12 -5.19 17.97
N GLY A 610 -22.92 -5.84 19.10
CA GLY A 610 -23.00 -7.28 19.18
C GLY A 610 -22.62 -7.84 20.54
N ILE A 611 -22.12 -9.06 20.50
CA ILE A 611 -21.82 -9.87 21.68
C ILE A 611 -20.34 -10.23 21.73
N TYR A 612 -19.88 -10.48 22.92
CA TYR A 612 -18.59 -11.14 23.13
C TYR A 612 -18.70 -12.26 24.15
N TYR A 613 -17.85 -13.24 23.97
CA TYR A 613 -17.62 -14.32 24.93
C TYR A 613 -16.12 -14.50 25.15
N ASN A 614 -15.71 -14.62 26.41
CA ASN A 614 -14.29 -14.78 26.76
C ASN A 614 -14.13 -15.69 27.96
N ASN A 615 -13.32 -16.74 27.78
CA ASN A 615 -12.88 -17.61 28.84
C ASN A 615 -11.38 -17.92 28.71
N GLU A 616 -10.85 -18.90 29.44
CA GLU A 616 -9.41 -19.21 29.46
C GLU A 616 -8.82 -19.67 28.10
N TRP A 617 -9.64 -20.28 27.24
CA TRP A 617 -9.18 -20.85 25.98
C TRP A 617 -9.88 -20.26 24.73
N LEU A 618 -10.96 -19.51 24.89
CA LEU A 618 -11.75 -18.96 23.78
C LEU A 618 -12.09 -17.49 24.03
N SER A 619 -11.77 -16.65 23.08
CA SER A 619 -12.28 -15.28 22.94
C SER A 619 -13.04 -15.16 21.64
N LEU A 620 -14.31 -14.72 21.71
CA LEU A 620 -15.17 -14.53 20.56
C LEU A 620 -15.82 -13.15 20.63
N THR A 621 -15.84 -12.44 19.53
CA THR A 621 -16.59 -11.20 19.35
C THR A 621 -17.37 -11.28 18.06
N SER A 622 -18.66 -10.96 18.08
CA SER A 622 -19.52 -11.00 16.89
C SER A 622 -20.35 -9.71 16.84
N LEU A 623 -20.15 -8.94 15.76
CA LEU A 623 -20.67 -7.59 15.60
C LEU A 623 -21.41 -7.42 14.27
N PHE A 624 -22.58 -6.82 14.32
CA PHE A 624 -23.18 -6.17 13.16
C PHE A 624 -22.58 -4.78 12.99
N SER A 625 -22.41 -4.36 11.75
CA SER A 625 -21.84 -3.06 11.40
C SER A 625 -22.64 -2.33 10.33
N TYR A 626 -22.68 -1.02 10.49
CA TYR A 626 -23.15 -0.08 9.49
C TYR A 626 -22.06 0.97 9.28
N ILE A 627 -21.62 1.18 8.04
CA ILE A 627 -20.76 2.30 7.67
C ILE A 627 -21.27 2.96 6.40
N SER A 628 -21.17 4.27 6.35
CA SER A 628 -21.47 5.05 5.15
C SER A 628 -20.41 6.11 4.94
N LYS A 629 -20.22 6.54 3.70
CA LYS A 629 -19.38 7.69 3.36
C LYS A 629 -20.13 8.50 2.31
N THR A 630 -20.38 9.76 2.62
CA THR A 630 -21.11 10.68 1.71
C THR A 630 -20.15 11.66 1.06
N ASN A 631 -20.50 12.15 -0.13
CA ASN A 631 -19.72 13.12 -0.89
C ASN A 631 -18.27 12.66 -1.13
N ASN A 632 -18.05 11.37 -1.39
CA ASN A 632 -16.73 10.86 -1.71
C ASN A 632 -16.28 11.42 -3.06
N ASN A 633 -15.20 12.19 -3.08
CA ASN A 633 -14.66 12.76 -4.31
C ASN A 633 -13.88 11.71 -5.10
N SER A 634 -14.10 11.65 -6.41
CA SER A 634 -13.33 10.82 -7.33
C SER A 634 -13.26 11.49 -8.70
N THR A 635 -12.30 11.06 -9.50
CA THR A 635 -12.21 11.40 -10.91
C THR A 635 -12.02 10.10 -11.69
N LEU A 636 -12.93 9.82 -12.60
CA LEU A 636 -12.80 8.70 -13.53
C LEU A 636 -12.10 9.17 -14.80
N ASN A 637 -11.24 8.34 -15.36
CA ASN A 637 -10.69 8.56 -16.71
C ASN A 637 -11.49 7.69 -17.67
N LEU A 638 -12.52 8.28 -18.28
CA LEU A 638 -13.35 7.62 -19.28
C LEU A 638 -12.66 7.64 -20.62
N GLN A 639 -12.69 6.52 -21.32
CA GLN A 639 -12.02 6.40 -22.62
C GLN A 639 -13.00 5.95 -23.70
N HIS A 640 -12.81 6.51 -24.89
CA HIS A 640 -13.56 6.20 -26.09
C HIS A 640 -12.67 6.29 -27.31
N SER A 641 -12.86 5.40 -28.28
CA SER A 641 -12.09 5.38 -29.52
C SER A 641 -12.70 6.34 -30.54
N VAL A 642 -12.02 7.47 -30.77
CA VAL A 642 -12.40 8.47 -31.77
C VAL A 642 -11.49 8.30 -32.99
N ASN A 643 -12.07 7.93 -34.14
CA ASN A 643 -11.32 7.70 -35.38
C ASN A 643 -10.12 6.73 -35.23
N GLY A 644 -10.28 5.68 -34.39
CA GLY A 644 -9.23 4.69 -34.14
C GLY A 644 -8.15 5.16 -33.19
N VAL A 645 -8.35 6.29 -32.51
CA VAL A 645 -7.48 6.81 -31.47
C VAL A 645 -8.23 6.90 -30.15
N ASN A 646 -7.62 6.42 -29.10
CA ASN A 646 -8.22 6.46 -27.79
C ASN A 646 -8.19 7.87 -27.22
N GLU A 647 -9.37 8.49 -27.04
CA GLU A 647 -9.53 9.72 -26.31
C GLU A 647 -9.87 9.41 -24.87
N ILE A 648 -9.21 10.08 -23.92
CA ILE A 648 -9.42 9.89 -22.51
C ILE A 648 -9.82 11.21 -21.88
N LEU A 649 -11.01 11.21 -21.25
CA LEU A 649 -11.55 12.37 -20.56
C LEU A 649 -11.72 12.11 -19.07
N ALA A 650 -11.33 13.07 -18.27
CA ALA A 650 -11.56 13.01 -16.83
C ALA A 650 -12.99 13.43 -16.51
N ALA A 651 -13.68 12.57 -15.76
CA ALA A 651 -15.02 12.79 -15.25
C ALA A 651 -14.97 12.94 -13.73
N PRO A 652 -14.93 14.16 -13.18
CA PRO A 652 -15.03 14.35 -11.74
C PRO A 652 -16.45 14.01 -11.28
N LEU A 653 -16.53 13.35 -10.13
CA LEU A 653 -17.82 13.02 -9.53
C LEU A 653 -17.74 12.99 -8.01
N ASN A 654 -18.88 13.21 -7.39
CA ASN A 654 -19.11 12.91 -6.00
C ASN A 654 -20.08 11.75 -5.86
N TYR A 655 -19.79 10.83 -5.00
CA TYR A 655 -20.64 9.67 -4.79
C TYR A 655 -20.73 9.28 -3.32
N ASP A 656 -21.78 8.54 -2.99
CA ASP A 656 -22.00 8.02 -1.65
C ASP A 656 -21.86 6.50 -1.64
N ILE A 657 -21.40 5.97 -0.50
CA ILE A 657 -21.30 4.53 -0.25
C ILE A 657 -22.06 4.20 1.03
N LYS A 658 -22.70 3.03 1.03
CA LYS A 658 -23.33 2.44 2.20
C LYS A 658 -22.98 0.97 2.29
N THR A 659 -22.51 0.54 3.47
CA THR A 659 -22.17 -0.87 3.74
C THR A 659 -22.87 -1.34 5.00
N LEU A 660 -23.57 -2.46 4.88
CA LEU A 660 -24.01 -3.27 6.01
C LEU A 660 -23.08 -4.47 6.13
N GLY A 661 -22.70 -4.83 7.33
CA GLY A 661 -21.77 -5.92 7.56
C GLY A 661 -22.04 -6.69 8.85
N TRP A 662 -21.41 -7.84 8.92
CA TRP A 662 -21.34 -8.70 10.10
C TRP A 662 -19.94 -9.30 10.17
N THR A 663 -19.29 -9.13 11.32
CA THR A 663 -17.93 -9.65 11.55
C THR A 663 -17.94 -10.51 12.82
N THR A 664 -17.37 -11.70 12.73
CA THR A 664 -17.10 -12.56 13.88
C THR A 664 -15.59 -12.83 13.94
N ASP A 665 -15.02 -12.51 15.07
CA ASP A 665 -13.60 -12.67 15.39
C ASP A 665 -13.46 -13.66 16.53
N VAL A 666 -12.64 -14.70 16.34
CA VAL A 666 -12.43 -15.78 17.31
C VAL A 666 -10.93 -16.01 17.51
N VAL A 667 -10.51 -16.01 18.75
CA VAL A 667 -9.18 -16.49 19.17
C VAL A 667 -9.36 -17.69 20.08
N ALA A 668 -8.81 -18.83 19.71
CA ALA A 668 -8.94 -20.07 20.47
C ALA A 668 -7.59 -20.72 20.78
N ARG A 669 -7.44 -21.25 22.00
CA ARG A 669 -6.28 -21.99 22.52
C ARG A 669 -6.73 -23.28 23.20
N PRO A 670 -7.26 -24.24 22.41
CA PRO A 670 -7.91 -25.43 22.97
C PRO A 670 -6.93 -26.35 23.71
N PHE A 671 -5.62 -26.25 23.41
CA PHE A 671 -4.57 -27.02 24.08
C PHE A 671 -3.24 -26.27 24.03
N LYS A 672 -2.30 -26.71 24.86
CA LYS A 672 -1.01 -26.05 25.02
C LYS A 672 -0.23 -26.00 23.72
N GLY A 673 0.23 -24.81 23.37
CA GLY A 673 1.07 -24.55 22.19
C GLY A 673 0.31 -24.34 20.90
N PHE A 674 -1.02 -24.54 20.87
CA PHE A 674 -1.85 -24.27 19.71
C PHE A 674 -2.62 -22.96 19.88
N ASP A 675 -2.52 -22.06 18.91
CA ASP A 675 -3.29 -20.84 18.79
C ASP A 675 -4.02 -20.85 17.45
N LEU A 676 -5.29 -20.47 17.45
CA LEU A 676 -6.11 -20.27 16.26
C LEU A 676 -6.73 -18.89 16.32
N HIS A 677 -6.49 -18.09 15.29
CA HIS A 677 -7.30 -16.92 14.99
C HIS A 677 -8.21 -17.23 13.80
N PHE A 678 -9.48 -16.89 13.93
CA PHE A 678 -10.49 -17.04 12.89
C PHE A 678 -11.29 -15.76 12.79
N LEU A 679 -11.31 -15.17 11.59
CA LEU A 679 -12.11 -14.00 11.27
C LEU A 679 -13.07 -14.33 10.13
N PHE A 680 -14.33 -14.01 10.31
CA PHE A 680 -15.35 -14.04 9.27
C PHE A 680 -15.96 -12.66 9.14
N THR A 681 -16.01 -12.12 7.92
CA THR A 681 -16.69 -10.86 7.62
C THR A 681 -17.62 -11.07 6.42
N TYR A 682 -18.89 -10.72 6.60
CA TYR A 682 -19.82 -10.49 5.52
C TYR A 682 -20.10 -8.99 5.42
N GLN A 683 -20.07 -8.44 4.22
CA GLN A 683 -20.33 -7.02 3.97
C GLN A 683 -21.00 -6.82 2.62
N LYS A 684 -21.89 -5.82 2.54
CA LYS A 684 -22.57 -5.46 1.29
C LYS A 684 -22.35 -3.97 1.01
N PRO A 685 -21.20 -3.60 0.42
CA PRO A 685 -20.93 -2.23 0.01
C PRO A 685 -21.69 -1.89 -1.27
N THR A 686 -22.44 -0.79 -1.27
CA THR A 686 -23.23 -0.35 -2.43
C THR A 686 -23.04 1.14 -2.68
N TYR A 687 -22.94 1.51 -3.95
CA TYR A 687 -23.02 2.92 -4.38
C TYR A 687 -24.44 3.45 -4.17
N LYS A 688 -24.57 4.65 -3.64
CA LYS A 688 -25.85 5.31 -3.40
C LYS A 688 -26.12 6.52 -4.27
N LYS A 689 -25.08 7.15 -4.74
CA LYS A 689 -25.15 8.30 -5.61
C LYS A 689 -23.89 8.23 -6.46
N TYR A 690 -23.99 7.65 -7.64
CA TYR A 690 -22.83 7.44 -8.51
C TYR A 690 -23.25 7.67 -9.95
N GLU A 691 -23.19 8.94 -10.40
CA GLU A 691 -23.58 9.35 -11.72
C GLU A 691 -22.60 10.38 -12.26
N THR A 692 -22.14 10.20 -13.49
CA THR A 692 -21.32 11.16 -14.22
C THR A 692 -21.44 10.96 -15.74
N SER A 693 -21.10 11.98 -16.51
CA SER A 693 -21.03 11.88 -17.97
C SER A 693 -19.96 12.81 -18.51
N VAL A 694 -19.39 12.44 -19.66
CA VAL A 694 -18.51 13.28 -20.47
C VAL A 694 -18.89 13.17 -21.93
N GLU A 695 -18.69 14.23 -22.70
CA GLU A 695 -18.86 14.24 -24.15
C GLU A 695 -17.50 14.19 -24.81
N PHE A 696 -17.29 13.20 -25.68
CA PHE A 696 -16.08 13.02 -26.45
C PHE A 696 -16.08 13.89 -27.72
N SER A 697 -14.94 14.03 -28.36
CA SER A 697 -14.79 14.98 -29.51
C SER A 697 -15.60 14.61 -30.75
N ASP A 698 -16.06 13.37 -30.86
CA ASP A 698 -16.96 12.89 -31.91
C ASP A 698 -18.45 13.04 -31.56
N GLY A 699 -18.76 13.64 -30.39
CA GLY A 699 -20.15 13.84 -29.90
C GLY A 699 -20.70 12.60 -29.16
N TYR A 700 -19.91 11.55 -28.96
CA TYR A 700 -20.31 10.42 -28.10
C TYR A 700 -20.37 10.87 -26.65
N VAL A 701 -21.48 10.57 -25.97
CA VAL A 701 -21.64 10.85 -24.54
C VAL A 701 -21.41 9.58 -23.77
N GLY A 702 -20.26 9.50 -23.09
CA GLY A 702 -19.95 8.46 -22.12
C GLY A 702 -20.70 8.74 -20.82
N GLN A 703 -21.71 7.96 -20.51
CA GLN A 703 -22.51 8.10 -19.29
C GLN A 703 -22.32 6.90 -18.36
N ILE A 704 -22.15 7.18 -17.07
CA ILE A 704 -22.10 6.19 -16.03
C ILE A 704 -23.18 6.47 -15.00
N ASN A 705 -23.96 5.44 -14.68
CA ASN A 705 -24.84 5.40 -13.52
C ASN A 705 -24.67 4.06 -12.80
N ALA A 706 -23.83 4.07 -11.75
CA ALA A 706 -23.55 2.89 -10.94
C ALA A 706 -24.36 2.87 -9.62
N THR A 707 -25.34 3.73 -9.46
CA THR A 707 -26.18 3.79 -8.26
C THR A 707 -26.90 2.46 -8.03
N GLY A 708 -26.68 1.85 -6.86
CA GLY A 708 -27.22 0.53 -6.48
C GLY A 708 -26.26 -0.63 -6.75
N ASN A 709 -25.21 -0.45 -7.55
CA ASN A 709 -24.20 -1.47 -7.82
C ASN A 709 -23.35 -1.74 -6.58
N ILE A 710 -22.70 -2.90 -6.59
CA ILE A 710 -21.71 -3.26 -5.57
C ILE A 710 -20.44 -2.43 -5.81
N VAL A 711 -19.84 -1.95 -4.74
CA VAL A 711 -18.58 -1.19 -4.85
C VAL A 711 -17.50 -2.12 -5.41
N ALA A 712 -16.86 -1.67 -6.49
CA ALA A 712 -15.81 -2.43 -7.17
C ALA A 712 -14.64 -2.73 -6.22
N GLU A 713 -13.96 -3.85 -6.46
CA GLU A 713 -12.79 -4.34 -5.74
C GLU A 713 -13.02 -4.72 -4.27
N ILE A 714 -14.20 -4.51 -3.70
CA ILE A 714 -14.50 -4.89 -2.32
C ILE A 714 -15.19 -6.26 -2.27
N PRO A 715 -14.58 -7.28 -1.66
CA PRO A 715 -15.19 -8.58 -1.50
C PRO A 715 -16.34 -8.52 -0.50
N GLN A 716 -17.42 -9.27 -0.76
CA GLN A 716 -18.55 -9.33 0.15
C GLN A 716 -18.35 -10.32 1.31
N VAL A 717 -17.52 -11.33 1.12
CA VAL A 717 -17.15 -12.30 2.15
C VAL A 717 -15.63 -12.35 2.27
N ILE A 718 -15.14 -12.20 3.49
CA ILE A 718 -13.75 -12.38 3.87
C ILE A 718 -13.68 -13.42 4.98
N VAL A 719 -12.81 -14.41 4.83
CA VAL A 719 -12.52 -15.40 5.88
C VAL A 719 -11.02 -15.43 6.10
N GLU A 720 -10.59 -15.31 7.36
CA GLU A 720 -9.19 -15.51 7.74
C GLU A 720 -9.09 -16.67 8.72
N ILE A 721 -8.12 -17.57 8.52
CA ILE A 721 -7.88 -18.73 9.38
C ILE A 721 -6.37 -18.81 9.60
N ASP A 722 -5.96 -18.50 10.81
CA ASP A 722 -4.55 -18.37 11.19
C ASP A 722 -4.17 -19.34 12.31
N PRO A 723 -4.02 -20.64 12.03
CA PRO A 723 -3.52 -21.57 13.03
C PRO A 723 -2.02 -21.44 13.21
N SER A 724 -1.56 -21.60 14.46
CA SER A 724 -0.15 -21.74 14.76
C SER A 724 0.09 -22.76 15.88
N TYR A 725 1.26 -23.41 15.85
CA TYR A 725 1.61 -24.44 16.81
C TYR A 725 3.08 -24.36 17.22
N MET A 726 3.32 -24.42 18.52
CA MET A 726 4.64 -24.56 19.09
C MET A 726 5.05 -26.05 19.08
N ILE A 727 5.82 -26.47 18.07
CA ILE A 727 6.33 -27.84 17.95
C ILE A 727 7.26 -28.15 19.14
N THR A 728 8.08 -27.19 19.48
CA THR A 728 8.88 -27.17 20.71
C THR A 728 8.76 -25.78 21.35
N LYS A 729 9.34 -25.56 22.52
CA LYS A 729 9.40 -24.26 23.17
C LYS A 729 10.10 -23.17 22.30
N ASP A 730 10.91 -23.60 21.32
CA ASP A 730 11.77 -22.74 20.52
C ASP A 730 11.43 -22.79 19.01
N LEU A 731 10.51 -23.67 18.59
CA LEU A 731 10.14 -23.86 17.20
C LEU A 731 8.63 -23.75 17.03
N LYS A 732 8.20 -22.74 16.27
CA LYS A 732 6.80 -22.46 15.92
C LYS A 732 6.55 -22.68 14.44
N ILE A 733 5.48 -23.40 14.10
CA ILE A 733 4.90 -23.44 12.75
C ILE A 733 3.63 -22.60 12.74
N TRP A 734 3.37 -21.91 11.65
CA TRP A 734 2.16 -21.13 11.48
C TRP A 734 1.72 -21.10 10.02
N THR A 735 0.42 -20.92 9.80
CA THR A 735 -0.15 -20.63 8.49
C THR A 735 -1.18 -19.52 8.60
N SER A 736 -1.50 -18.89 7.48
CA SER A 736 -2.58 -17.92 7.35
C SER A 736 -3.27 -18.15 6.01
N PHE A 737 -4.57 -18.38 6.07
CA PHE A 737 -5.42 -18.52 4.91
C PHE A 737 -6.41 -17.37 4.91
N ARG A 738 -6.43 -16.58 3.84
CA ARG A 738 -7.36 -15.47 3.67
C ARG A 738 -8.16 -15.70 2.40
N TYR A 739 -9.44 -15.95 2.56
CA TYR A 739 -10.38 -16.05 1.45
C TYR A 739 -11.05 -14.70 1.21
N PHE A 740 -11.09 -14.30 -0.03
CA PHE A 740 -11.87 -13.18 -0.53
C PHE A 740 -12.86 -13.72 -1.54
N SER A 741 -14.16 -13.42 -1.37
CA SER A 741 -15.17 -13.75 -2.37
C SER A 741 -14.92 -13.00 -3.67
N LYS A 742 -15.69 -13.29 -4.70
CA LYS A 742 -15.64 -12.57 -5.97
C LYS A 742 -15.71 -11.06 -5.74
N THR A 743 -14.96 -10.32 -6.57
CA THR A 743 -14.96 -8.84 -6.60
C THR A 743 -15.28 -8.38 -8.01
N TYR A 744 -16.07 -7.31 -8.12
CA TYR A 744 -16.28 -6.68 -9.41
C TYR A 744 -15.03 -5.89 -9.82
N ALA A 745 -14.71 -5.97 -11.11
CA ALA A 745 -13.52 -5.37 -11.70
C ALA A 745 -13.84 -4.04 -12.43
N ASN A 746 -15.09 -3.61 -12.41
CA ASN A 746 -15.52 -2.28 -12.85
C ASN A 746 -16.76 -1.84 -12.06
N ILE A 747 -17.08 -0.54 -12.16
CA ILE A 747 -18.18 0.11 -11.41
C ILE A 747 -19.57 -0.28 -11.91
N ASN A 748 -19.68 -0.81 -13.13
CA ASN A 748 -20.96 -1.19 -13.74
C ASN A 748 -21.37 -2.64 -13.44
N ASP A 749 -20.65 -3.37 -12.55
CA ASP A 749 -20.87 -4.79 -12.24
C ASP A 749 -20.78 -5.69 -13.50
N ALA A 750 -20.06 -5.24 -14.55
CA ALA A 750 -19.95 -5.95 -15.81
C ALA A 750 -18.92 -7.08 -15.73
N TYR A 751 -17.77 -6.80 -15.16
CA TYR A 751 -16.69 -7.75 -14.99
C TYR A 751 -16.47 -8.08 -13.52
N TYR A 752 -16.05 -9.30 -13.25
CA TYR A 752 -15.67 -9.74 -11.92
C TYR A 752 -14.55 -10.78 -11.99
N PHE A 753 -13.79 -10.87 -10.91
CA PHE A 753 -12.87 -11.97 -10.67
C PHE A 753 -13.44 -12.90 -9.62
N ASN A 754 -13.24 -14.21 -9.83
CA ASN A 754 -13.67 -15.23 -8.89
C ASN A 754 -12.98 -15.08 -7.53
N GLY A 755 -13.59 -15.68 -6.51
CA GLY A 755 -13.00 -15.67 -5.18
C GLY A 755 -11.62 -16.30 -5.17
N ARG A 756 -10.74 -15.75 -4.33
CA ARG A 756 -9.36 -16.19 -4.23
C ARG A 756 -8.92 -16.40 -2.78
N TRP A 757 -7.87 -17.18 -2.63
CA TRP A 757 -7.16 -17.33 -1.37
C TRP A 757 -5.83 -16.58 -1.44
N GLU A 758 -5.49 -15.85 -0.39
CA GLU A 758 -4.13 -15.44 -0.10
C GLU A 758 -3.61 -16.37 0.99
N THR A 759 -2.48 -17.01 0.77
CA THR A 759 -1.97 -18.04 1.67
C THR A 759 -0.54 -17.78 2.07
N PHE A 760 -0.30 -17.85 3.37
CA PHE A 760 1.00 -17.65 3.97
C PHE A 760 1.29 -18.81 4.91
N GLY A 761 2.55 -19.16 5.07
CA GLY A 761 2.97 -20.12 6.07
C GLY A 761 4.42 -19.96 6.41
N GLY A 762 4.81 -20.48 7.55
CA GLY A 762 6.21 -20.35 7.93
C GLY A 762 6.59 -21.13 9.17
N LEU A 763 7.90 -21.15 9.39
CA LEU A 763 8.58 -21.69 10.53
C LEU A 763 9.39 -20.58 11.18
N ASN A 764 9.25 -20.42 12.49
CA ASN A 764 10.07 -19.52 13.29
C ASN A 764 10.83 -20.36 14.33
N TRP A 765 12.14 -20.26 14.30
CA TRP A 765 13.01 -21.01 15.19
C TRP A 765 13.88 -20.06 16.02
N GLN A 766 13.67 -20.06 17.33
CA GLN A 766 14.54 -19.40 18.30
C GLN A 766 15.73 -20.32 18.61
N VAL A 767 16.80 -20.21 17.84
CA VAL A 767 17.99 -21.08 17.96
C VAL A 767 18.63 -20.98 19.36
N ASN A 768 18.68 -19.75 19.88
CA ASN A 768 19.11 -19.42 21.24
C ASN A 768 18.60 -18.02 21.60
N LYS A 769 18.92 -17.49 22.78
CA LYS A 769 18.45 -16.19 23.27
C LYS A 769 18.80 -15.01 22.36
N LYS A 770 19.79 -15.18 21.47
CA LYS A 770 20.30 -14.11 20.59
C LYS A 770 19.94 -14.29 19.12
N LEU A 771 19.72 -15.51 18.64
CA LEU A 771 19.54 -15.84 17.24
C LEU A 771 18.16 -16.45 17.00
N SER A 772 17.39 -15.82 16.12
CA SER A 772 16.14 -16.34 15.56
C SER A 772 16.29 -16.54 14.05
N LEU A 773 15.72 -17.60 13.52
CA LEU A 773 15.66 -17.89 12.09
C LEU A 773 14.20 -18.06 11.68
N GLY A 774 13.87 -17.60 10.48
CA GLY A 774 12.55 -17.75 9.89
C GLY A 774 12.63 -18.25 8.45
N CYS A 775 11.65 -19.05 8.08
CA CYS A 775 11.35 -19.39 6.71
C CYS A 775 9.85 -19.19 6.49
N SER A 776 9.47 -18.41 5.51
CA SER A 776 8.07 -18.18 5.19
C SER A 776 7.78 -18.36 3.71
N VAL A 777 6.53 -18.64 3.40
CA VAL A 777 6.06 -18.81 2.02
C VAL A 777 4.82 -17.94 1.84
N VAL A 778 4.84 -17.13 0.80
CA VAL A 778 3.68 -16.34 0.34
C VAL A 778 3.08 -17.07 -0.85
N ASN A 779 1.75 -17.14 -0.90
CA ASN A 779 0.99 -17.84 -1.93
C ASN A 779 1.42 -19.32 -2.07
N PHE A 780 1.42 -20.06 -0.93
CA PHE A 780 1.88 -21.45 -0.95
C PHE A 780 0.94 -22.40 -1.73
N LEU A 781 -0.31 -22.01 -1.98
CA LEU A 781 -1.19 -22.73 -2.90
C LEU A 781 -0.85 -22.47 -4.37
N ASN A 782 0.07 -21.58 -4.64
CA ASN A 782 0.51 -21.16 -5.97
C ASN A 782 -0.68 -20.80 -6.89
N GLN A 783 -1.63 -20.03 -6.36
CA GLN A 783 -2.72 -19.52 -7.16
C GLN A 783 -2.20 -18.49 -8.16
N THR A 784 -2.57 -18.63 -9.39
CA THR A 784 -2.34 -17.67 -10.47
C THR A 784 -3.66 -16.99 -10.84
N GLY A 785 -3.63 -15.77 -11.35
CA GLY A 785 -4.81 -15.09 -11.80
C GLY A 785 -4.68 -13.58 -11.74
N ALA A 786 -5.77 -12.90 -12.07
CA ALA A 786 -5.90 -11.44 -11.99
C ALA A 786 -6.78 -11.02 -10.82
N LYS A 787 -6.63 -9.76 -10.42
CA LYS A 787 -7.41 -9.09 -9.36
C LYS A 787 -7.51 -7.60 -9.65
N GLY A 788 -8.28 -6.88 -8.85
CA GLY A 788 -8.42 -5.43 -8.99
C GLY A 788 -9.37 -5.04 -10.10
N SER A 789 -9.10 -3.91 -10.74
CA SER A 789 -9.86 -3.40 -11.88
C SER A 789 -9.30 -3.88 -13.22
N ILE A 790 -10.14 -3.90 -14.24
CA ILE A 790 -9.76 -4.13 -15.63
C ILE A 790 -9.60 -2.78 -16.31
N ALA A 791 -8.43 -2.55 -16.89
CA ALA A 791 -8.12 -1.29 -17.55
C ALA A 791 -9.03 -1.04 -18.77
N GLY A 792 -9.54 0.15 -18.87
CA GLY A 792 -10.40 0.58 -19.97
C GLY A 792 -11.83 0.04 -19.95
N ALA A 793 -12.26 -0.53 -18.83
CA ALA A 793 -13.58 -1.15 -18.70
C ALA A 793 -14.65 -0.25 -18.08
N GLU A 794 -14.36 1.02 -17.82
CA GLU A 794 -15.24 1.91 -17.05
C GLU A 794 -16.61 2.13 -17.71
N LEU A 795 -16.65 2.24 -19.05
CA LEU A 795 -17.89 2.42 -19.80
C LEU A 795 -18.62 1.13 -20.15
N VAL A 796 -17.99 -0.04 -19.97
CA VAL A 796 -18.63 -1.31 -20.35
C VAL A 796 -19.75 -1.65 -19.38
N THR A 797 -20.94 -1.85 -19.94
CA THR A 797 -22.14 -2.19 -19.19
C THR A 797 -22.29 -3.69 -18.98
N LYS A 798 -23.15 -4.07 -18.05
CA LYS A 798 -23.44 -5.47 -17.73
C LYS A 798 -24.02 -6.26 -18.91
N GLU A 799 -24.80 -5.60 -19.73
CA GLU A 799 -25.42 -6.17 -20.94
C GLU A 799 -24.39 -6.45 -22.04
N GLU A 800 -23.28 -5.69 -22.02
CA GLU A 800 -22.22 -5.81 -23.01
C GLU A 800 -21.12 -6.81 -22.58
N ALA A 801 -21.03 -7.11 -21.30
CA ALA A 801 -19.93 -7.93 -20.74
C ALA A 801 -19.75 -9.29 -21.46
N GLY A 802 -20.85 -9.90 -21.91
CA GLY A 802 -20.79 -11.18 -22.65
C GLY A 802 -20.03 -11.11 -23.98
N LYS A 803 -19.92 -9.93 -24.59
CA LYS A 803 -19.17 -9.72 -25.84
C LYS A 803 -17.67 -9.85 -25.66
N TYR A 804 -17.20 -9.76 -24.43
CA TYR A 804 -15.78 -9.74 -24.06
C TYR A 804 -15.29 -11.08 -23.50
N ALA A 805 -16.11 -12.11 -23.52
CA ALA A 805 -15.68 -13.45 -23.15
C ALA A 805 -14.57 -13.95 -24.10
N ASN A 806 -13.51 -14.54 -23.55
CA ASN A 806 -12.31 -14.99 -24.24
C ASN A 806 -11.53 -13.87 -24.96
N THR A 807 -11.66 -12.62 -24.49
CA THR A 807 -10.86 -11.50 -25.02
C THR A 807 -9.62 -11.27 -24.16
N VAL A 808 -8.61 -10.65 -24.77
CA VAL A 808 -7.39 -10.23 -24.06
C VAL A 808 -7.68 -8.92 -23.33
N MET A 809 -7.33 -8.87 -22.08
CA MET A 809 -7.47 -7.70 -21.19
C MET A 809 -6.18 -7.48 -20.43
N ALA A 810 -6.05 -6.34 -19.74
CA ALA A 810 -4.95 -6.05 -18.86
C ALA A 810 -5.45 -5.58 -17.48
N GLY A 811 -4.75 -6.01 -16.43
CA GLY A 811 -5.06 -5.66 -15.05
C GLY A 811 -4.01 -6.14 -14.07
N SER A 812 -4.27 -6.01 -12.77
CA SER A 812 -3.37 -6.48 -11.72
C SER A 812 -3.40 -8.01 -11.61
N TYR A 813 -2.32 -8.59 -11.11
CA TYR A 813 -2.18 -10.03 -10.95
C TYR A 813 -2.01 -10.42 -9.48
N ILE A 814 -2.17 -11.72 -9.19
CA ILE A 814 -1.89 -12.32 -7.88
C ILE A 814 -0.37 -12.54 -7.78
N ARG A 815 0.24 -12.09 -6.66
CA ARG A 815 1.68 -12.31 -6.42
C ARG A 815 2.01 -13.81 -6.50
N PRO A 816 3.03 -14.22 -7.26
CA PRO A 816 3.39 -15.63 -7.42
C PRO A 816 3.93 -16.23 -6.11
N PHE A 817 3.98 -17.56 -6.08
CA PHE A 817 4.62 -18.31 -4.98
C PHE A 817 5.99 -17.76 -4.66
N THR A 818 6.20 -17.37 -3.39
CA THR A 818 7.44 -16.74 -2.93
C THR A 818 7.92 -17.40 -1.65
N VAL A 819 9.16 -17.87 -1.63
CA VAL A 819 9.83 -18.36 -0.42
C VAL A 819 10.75 -17.28 0.12
N GLU A 820 10.63 -16.98 1.41
CA GLU A 820 11.39 -15.96 2.10
C GLU A 820 12.16 -16.59 3.29
N PHE A 821 13.38 -16.14 3.51
CA PHE A 821 14.22 -16.51 4.64
C PHE A 821 14.54 -15.27 5.45
N SER A 822 14.54 -15.42 6.78
CA SER A 822 14.89 -14.33 7.68
C SER A 822 15.82 -14.82 8.79
N ALA A 823 16.66 -13.90 9.27
CA ALA A 823 17.51 -14.12 10.43
C ALA A 823 17.53 -12.84 11.28
N GLN A 824 17.39 -12.98 12.59
CA GLN A 824 17.55 -11.89 13.55
C GLN A 824 18.60 -12.27 14.59
N LEU A 825 19.56 -11.39 14.79
CA LEU A 825 20.57 -11.50 15.83
C LEU A 825 20.44 -10.35 16.82
N LYS A 826 20.31 -10.65 18.11
CA LYS A 826 20.31 -9.68 19.21
C LYS A 826 21.55 -9.87 20.07
N PHE A 827 22.22 -8.81 20.49
CA PHE A 827 23.44 -8.85 21.28
C PHE A 827 23.60 -7.65 22.22
#